data_33d75323576f26c8fb10964ac2090988
#
_entry.id   33d75323576f26c8fb10964ac2090988
#
_cell.length_a   1.000
_cell.length_b   1.000
_cell.length_c   1.000
_cell.angle_alpha   90.00
_cell.angle_beta   90.00
_cell.angle_gamma   90.00
#
_symmetry.space_group_name_H-M   'P 1'
#
loop_
_entity.id
_entity.type
_entity.pdbx_description
1 polymer ?
#
loop_
_entity_poly.entity_id
_entity_poly.type
_entity_poly.pdbx_seq_one_letter_code
_entity_poly.pdbx_strand_id
1 'polypeptide(L)'
;MVVAVWGHLSLPYTSENAGNIVSYTTRNGINPLNDYIRLFLLVVVPSLLFLWGYLSGYKLVVNVTSVICYPCAKLISDFLSGNRHFSFIMPVPAIKSLSKWWDRLNVSSARIKYSLLGLTVAVIILNLSWDNMTNILDDGFHDGEMVGYLPVIKAEDGIFNNSFIIHGFGRNILPSIFADEVGCPTNRIYFVRLYNLLTEMVALLFIWLTIVLTLRIRFPEKEDSYRILIISIVIFSVLKTTFFWNIEITGRDAVLFVQVFSLLILLYYKNRVFSKRIFLFAFSAGFLTPLSFLNAYDRAIVGTLLALFVIVMLILILKKNIFPILISIFAGGVFTISIIYLTLGGGEIKSAFEQILYWSKNAGLIWDMEVKDRSLLALSIFGIQNIAIIAISTVVIFISFKHHKKFIEFLGKYGGFLTIFVMSLIFLRMSADRSDTRHLFDSTLPSLLLLNFLISAFFVKFMTRPPSIGLQNGNRSVSLPAAIFPAFLLTAIVINNPFTVTVRMANHINNYGAPDSVIIASRYLKPVKAMTPYLKNEEYFYPLTSEGIWFYMFNLKSPARFHQMLYARTDEFQREVVTELKIKKPGYVIMDTGTFLTAIDSTTIFNSNHLISGYVLSTYKPFMEIENQWFWKYDTTGFVFENTNRGSLLNAELQGTKKRDIRLSGVLNDYSPGEENSVVYLSLDKNNAFIAVKRGIERESGKWVWSIYVPTAILSTGENLLKVWLLSKSGERLYPLGSTVKLTIK
;
A
#
# COMPACT_ATOMS: atom_id res chain seq x y z
N MET A 1 23.42 20.87 1.47
CA MET A 1 23.35 20.52 0.02
C MET A 1 22.04 19.78 -0.33
N VAL A 2 21.74 18.63 0.27
CA VAL A 2 20.50 17.89 -0.07
C VAL A 2 19.25 18.74 0.18
N VAL A 3 19.12 19.40 1.33
CA VAL A 3 18.00 20.31 1.66
C VAL A 3 17.92 21.50 0.71
N ALA A 4 19.07 22.08 0.30
CA ALA A 4 19.10 23.17 -0.65
C ALA A 4 18.67 22.76 -2.07
N VAL A 5 19.07 21.56 -2.51
CA VAL A 5 18.65 21.01 -3.81
C VAL A 5 17.20 20.58 -3.80
N TRP A 6 16.70 20.13 -2.65
CA TRP A 6 15.34 19.60 -2.48
C TRP A 6 14.24 20.55 -2.94
N GLY A 7 14.29 21.80 -2.43
CA GLY A 7 13.29 22.80 -2.75
C GLY A 7 13.43 23.42 -4.16
N HIS A 8 14.63 23.35 -4.74
CA HIS A 8 14.93 23.96 -6.05
C HIS A 8 14.89 22.95 -7.20
N LEU A 9 14.82 21.63 -6.91
CA LEU A 9 14.70 20.62 -7.94
C LEU A 9 13.27 20.66 -8.50
N SER A 10 13.13 21.22 -9.68
CA SER A 10 11.87 21.33 -10.40
C SER A 10 12.12 21.09 -11.90
N LEU A 11 12.15 19.82 -12.28
CA LEU A 11 12.19 19.46 -13.69
C LEU A 11 10.83 19.75 -14.34
N PRO A 12 10.81 20.21 -15.59
CA PRO A 12 9.57 20.46 -16.29
C PRO A 12 8.77 19.17 -16.46
N TYR A 13 7.45 19.29 -16.43
CA TYR A 13 6.55 18.19 -16.76
C TYR A 13 6.72 17.82 -18.23
N THR A 14 7.16 16.60 -18.48
CA THR A 14 7.46 16.11 -19.85
C THR A 14 6.57 14.93 -20.26
N SER A 15 5.72 14.44 -19.33
CA SER A 15 4.89 13.28 -19.63
C SER A 15 3.78 13.66 -20.60
N GLU A 16 3.71 12.97 -21.74
CA GLU A 16 2.57 13.04 -22.62
C GLU A 16 1.34 12.47 -21.92
N ASN A 17 0.30 13.28 -21.79
CA ASN A 17 -0.99 12.86 -21.25
C ASN A 17 -1.91 12.41 -22.41
N ALA A 18 -1.50 11.37 -23.12
CA ALA A 18 -2.26 10.85 -24.27
C ALA A 18 -3.67 10.36 -23.89
N GLY A 19 -3.86 9.94 -22.63
CA GLY A 19 -5.16 9.51 -22.12
C GLY A 19 -6.06 10.63 -21.62
N ASN A 20 -5.63 11.88 -21.70
CA ASN A 20 -6.32 13.06 -21.16
C ASN A 20 -6.72 12.90 -19.68
N ILE A 21 -5.84 12.31 -18.88
CA ILE A 21 -6.04 12.03 -17.46
C ILE A 21 -6.07 13.34 -16.69
N VAL A 22 -7.13 13.57 -15.91
CA VAL A 22 -7.26 14.68 -14.97
C VAL A 22 -7.01 14.17 -13.55
N SER A 23 -5.88 14.54 -12.97
CA SER A 23 -5.42 14.12 -11.66
C SER A 23 -4.68 15.25 -10.92
N TYR A 24 -4.31 15.05 -9.67
CA TYR A 24 -3.42 15.95 -8.96
C TYR A 24 -2.11 16.19 -9.72
N THR A 25 -1.48 15.11 -10.20
CA THR A 25 -0.23 15.12 -10.95
C THR A 25 -0.31 15.98 -12.21
N THR A 26 -1.31 15.70 -13.05
CA THR A 26 -1.47 16.40 -14.35
C THR A 26 -1.89 17.85 -14.17
N ARG A 27 -2.77 18.15 -13.19
CA ARG A 27 -3.20 19.50 -12.85
C ARG A 27 -2.07 20.38 -12.31
N ASN A 28 -1.17 19.80 -11.50
CA ASN A 28 -0.03 20.51 -10.94
C ASN A 28 1.21 20.43 -11.84
N GLY A 29 1.20 19.61 -12.90
CA GLY A 29 2.31 19.39 -13.81
C GLY A 29 3.54 18.87 -13.07
N ILE A 30 3.34 17.86 -12.25
CA ILE A 30 4.38 17.22 -11.46
C ILE A 30 5.16 16.28 -12.37
N ASN A 31 6.49 16.36 -12.29
CA ASN A 31 7.36 15.39 -12.93
C ASN A 31 7.83 14.35 -11.90
N PRO A 32 7.40 13.06 -12.02
CA PRO A 32 7.75 12.01 -11.07
C PRO A 32 9.26 11.85 -10.87
N LEU A 33 10.06 12.19 -11.88
CA LEU A 33 11.52 12.13 -11.82
C LEU A 33 12.11 13.02 -10.71
N ASN A 34 11.43 14.11 -10.34
CA ASN A 34 11.86 14.96 -9.24
C ASN A 34 11.97 14.18 -7.92
N ASP A 35 10.98 13.37 -7.60
CA ASP A 35 10.95 12.59 -6.36
C ASP A 35 11.91 11.41 -6.40
N TYR A 36 12.11 10.78 -7.54
CA TYR A 36 13.16 9.76 -7.71
C TYR A 36 14.56 10.35 -7.45
N ILE A 37 14.86 11.51 -8.01
CA ILE A 37 16.15 12.19 -7.79
C ILE A 37 16.28 12.60 -6.31
N ARG A 38 15.21 13.13 -5.70
CA ARG A 38 15.21 13.51 -4.28
C ARG A 38 15.52 12.32 -3.38
N LEU A 39 14.83 11.20 -3.57
CA LEU A 39 15.04 9.98 -2.78
C LEU A 39 16.43 9.37 -3.04
N PHE A 40 16.88 9.35 -4.30
CA PHE A 40 18.23 8.92 -4.64
C PHE A 40 19.30 9.75 -3.90
N LEU A 41 19.18 11.08 -3.92
CA LEU A 41 20.11 11.97 -3.21
C LEU A 41 20.08 11.76 -1.70
N LEU A 42 18.91 11.50 -1.10
CA LEU A 42 18.79 11.23 0.34
C LEU A 42 19.48 9.92 0.76
N VAL A 43 19.53 8.92 -0.10
CA VAL A 43 20.22 7.65 0.19
C VAL A 43 21.70 7.72 -0.16
N VAL A 44 22.00 8.18 -1.37
CA VAL A 44 23.35 8.10 -1.92
C VAL A 44 24.30 9.12 -1.28
N VAL A 45 23.84 10.38 -1.12
CA VAL A 45 24.73 11.42 -0.58
C VAL A 45 25.18 11.12 0.86
N PRO A 46 24.30 10.81 1.82
CA PRO A 46 24.75 10.40 3.16
C PRO A 46 25.63 9.17 3.15
N SER A 47 25.30 8.16 2.32
CA SER A 47 26.09 6.94 2.19
C SER A 47 27.50 7.22 1.67
N LEU A 48 27.64 8.06 0.63
CA LEU A 48 28.93 8.47 0.08
C LEU A 48 29.73 9.36 1.04
N LEU A 49 29.08 10.29 1.73
CA LEU A 49 29.76 11.14 2.73
C LEU A 49 30.27 10.30 3.90
N PHE A 50 29.48 9.35 4.37
CA PHE A 50 29.91 8.44 5.43
C PHE A 50 31.08 7.55 4.95
N LEU A 51 30.97 7.03 3.74
CA LEU A 51 32.00 6.20 3.11
C LEU A 51 33.30 6.98 2.92
N TRP A 52 33.21 8.20 2.39
CA TRP A 52 34.37 9.10 2.22
C TRP A 52 35.01 9.45 3.57
N GLY A 53 34.21 9.78 4.59
CA GLY A 53 34.70 10.01 5.94
C GLY A 53 35.42 8.80 6.54
N TYR A 54 34.88 7.60 6.33
CA TYR A 54 35.52 6.36 6.76
C TYR A 54 36.84 6.08 6.03
N LEU A 55 36.89 6.32 4.71
CA LEU A 55 38.10 6.06 3.88
C LEU A 55 39.20 7.08 4.12
N SER A 56 38.86 8.35 4.31
CA SER A 56 39.83 9.43 4.47
C SER A 56 40.39 9.58 5.88
N GLY A 57 39.86 8.83 6.85
CA GLY A 57 40.32 8.90 8.25
C GLY A 57 40.11 10.30 8.88
N TYR A 58 39.26 11.13 8.31
CA TYR A 58 39.12 12.55 8.68
C TYR A 58 38.45 12.72 10.04
N LYS A 59 39.20 13.19 11.02
CA LYS A 59 38.74 13.46 12.40
C LYS A 59 37.54 14.43 12.44
N LEU A 60 37.41 15.34 11.46
CA LEU A 60 36.37 16.34 11.43
C LEU A 60 34.98 15.75 11.06
N VAL A 61 34.92 14.85 10.11
CA VAL A 61 33.67 14.12 9.77
C VAL A 61 33.29 13.18 10.91
N VAL A 62 34.29 12.61 11.58
CA VAL A 62 34.10 11.84 12.82
C VAL A 62 33.51 12.70 13.94
N ASN A 63 33.83 13.97 14.06
CA ASN A 63 33.27 14.82 15.11
C ASN A 63 31.83 15.30 14.85
N VAL A 64 31.41 15.56 13.61
CA VAL A 64 30.03 15.91 13.29
C VAL A 64 29.12 14.67 13.25
N THR A 65 29.63 13.55 12.74
CA THR A 65 28.93 12.26 12.82
C THR A 65 29.07 11.59 14.18
N SER A 66 30.08 11.96 14.99
CA SER A 66 30.29 11.39 16.33
C SER A 66 29.22 11.78 17.33
N VAL A 67 28.51 12.87 17.14
CA VAL A 67 27.40 13.24 18.02
C VAL A 67 26.15 12.39 17.74
N ILE A 68 25.95 11.93 16.50
CA ILE A 68 24.72 11.21 16.11
C ILE A 68 24.98 9.76 15.62
N CYS A 69 26.03 9.52 14.83
CA CYS A 69 26.26 8.21 14.17
C CYS A 69 27.52 7.49 14.62
N TYR A 70 28.51 8.18 15.23
CA TYR A 70 29.77 7.56 15.61
C TYR A 70 29.63 6.54 16.77
N PRO A 71 28.78 6.75 17.80
CA PRO A 71 28.54 5.68 18.77
C PRO A 71 27.98 4.43 18.10
N CYS A 72 27.07 4.58 17.14
CA CYS A 72 26.50 3.45 16.40
C CYS A 72 27.49 2.88 15.37
N ALA A 73 28.17 3.71 14.60
CA ALA A 73 29.13 3.26 13.58
C ALA A 73 30.42 2.73 14.19
N LYS A 74 30.89 3.30 15.30
CA LYS A 74 32.01 2.78 16.07
C LYS A 74 31.62 1.52 16.85
N LEU A 75 30.43 1.49 17.41
CA LEU A 75 29.86 0.26 17.98
C LEU A 75 29.77 -0.83 16.92
N ILE A 76 29.34 -0.51 15.71
CA ILE A 76 29.25 -1.42 14.55
C ILE A 76 30.64 -1.77 14.01
N SER A 77 31.59 -0.81 13.93
CA SER A 77 32.96 -1.04 13.47
C SER A 77 33.79 -1.80 14.49
N ASP A 78 33.78 -1.42 15.76
CA ASP A 78 34.42 -2.15 16.86
C ASP A 78 33.78 -3.52 17.06
N PHE A 79 32.47 -3.60 16.73
CA PHE A 79 31.71 -4.81 16.67
C PHE A 79 32.15 -5.75 15.54
N LEU A 80 32.36 -5.23 14.34
CA LEU A 80 32.81 -6.01 13.20
C LEU A 80 34.29 -6.39 13.29
N SER A 81 35.11 -5.53 13.91
CA SER A 81 36.56 -5.76 14.09
C SER A 81 36.94 -6.58 15.33
N GLY A 82 36.04 -6.73 16.29
CA GLY A 82 36.27 -7.58 17.47
C GLY A 82 37.07 -6.93 18.60
N ASN A 83 37.28 -5.62 18.61
CA ASN A 83 38.35 -4.97 19.38
C ASN A 83 37.98 -4.28 20.71
N ARG A 84 36.74 -4.45 21.29
CA ARG A 84 36.46 -3.88 22.64
C ARG A 84 35.56 -4.72 23.53
N HIS A 85 35.88 -4.73 24.81
CA HIS A 85 35.10 -5.26 25.92
C HIS A 85 34.28 -4.14 26.55
N PHE A 86 32.94 -4.28 26.61
CA PHE A 86 32.06 -3.45 27.43
C PHE A 86 31.66 -4.27 28.68
N SER A 87 31.92 -3.75 29.86
CA SER A 87 31.47 -4.34 31.14
C SER A 87 30.36 -3.48 31.75
N PHE A 88 29.21 -4.07 32.05
CA PHE A 88 28.11 -3.45 32.78
C PHE A 88 27.85 -4.30 34.03
N ILE A 89 27.64 -3.68 35.17
CA ILE A 89 27.42 -4.38 36.47
C ILE A 89 25.91 -4.55 36.67
N MET A 90 25.44 -5.78 36.73
CA MET A 90 24.06 -6.14 37.10
C MET A 90 24.02 -7.13 38.27
N PRO A 91 22.92 -7.23 39.04
CA PRO A 91 22.83 -8.16 40.16
C PRO A 91 22.97 -9.60 39.74
N VAL A 92 23.92 -10.28 40.36
CA VAL A 92 24.46 -11.61 40.02
C VAL A 92 23.46 -12.79 40.02
N PRO A 93 22.41 -12.86 40.87
CA PRO A 93 21.56 -14.08 40.94
C PRO A 93 20.63 -14.27 39.72
N ALA A 94 20.03 -13.21 39.21
CA ALA A 94 19.13 -13.28 38.07
C ALA A 94 19.86 -13.68 36.77
N ILE A 95 21.10 -13.26 36.66
CA ILE A 95 21.96 -13.51 35.51
C ILE A 95 22.42 -14.97 35.47
N LYS A 96 22.71 -15.59 36.63
CA LYS A 96 23.09 -17.01 36.70
C LYS A 96 21.96 -17.94 36.26
N SER A 97 20.73 -17.61 36.57
CA SER A 97 19.57 -18.42 36.14
C SER A 97 19.29 -18.26 34.65
N LEU A 98 19.42 -17.04 34.10
CA LEU A 98 19.28 -16.74 32.69
C LEU A 98 20.40 -17.34 31.83
N SER A 99 21.68 -17.32 32.33
CA SER A 99 22.79 -17.96 31.60
C SER A 99 22.63 -19.48 31.56
N LYS A 100 22.21 -20.11 32.67
CA LYS A 100 21.88 -21.54 32.69
C LYS A 100 20.72 -21.90 31.75
N TRP A 101 19.69 -21.09 31.72
CA TRP A 101 18.58 -21.27 30.78
C TRP A 101 19.06 -21.08 29.34
N TRP A 102 19.87 -20.05 29.09
CA TRP A 102 20.47 -19.76 27.78
C TRP A 102 21.37 -20.87 27.28
N ASP A 103 22.18 -21.48 28.15
CA ASP A 103 23.02 -22.59 27.80
C ASP A 103 22.23 -23.87 27.50
N ARG A 104 21.10 -24.08 28.17
CA ARG A 104 20.16 -25.18 27.89
C ARG A 104 19.53 -25.10 26.49
N LEU A 105 19.44 -23.92 25.90
CA LEU A 105 18.91 -23.74 24.53
C LEU A 105 19.79 -24.34 23.44
N ASN A 106 21.04 -24.73 23.77
CA ASN A 106 21.91 -25.49 22.87
C ASN A 106 21.62 -27.00 22.88
N VAL A 107 20.79 -27.49 23.82
CA VAL A 107 20.46 -28.90 23.93
C VAL A 107 19.27 -29.20 22.99
N SER A 108 19.49 -30.11 22.04
CA SER A 108 18.50 -30.58 21.07
C SER A 108 17.39 -31.47 21.72
N SER A 109 16.67 -30.95 22.70
CA SER A 109 15.53 -31.71 23.27
C SER A 109 14.24 -31.40 22.53
N ALA A 110 13.38 -32.40 22.34
CA ALA A 110 12.06 -32.24 21.72
C ALA A 110 11.21 -31.18 22.46
N ARG A 111 11.31 -31.11 23.77
CA ARG A 111 10.60 -30.12 24.61
C ARG A 111 10.98 -28.68 24.24
N ILE A 112 12.27 -28.39 24.00
CA ILE A 112 12.72 -27.05 23.61
C ILE A 112 12.20 -26.71 22.23
N LYS A 113 12.20 -27.66 21.28
CA LYS A 113 11.65 -27.44 19.93
C LYS A 113 10.18 -27.05 19.97
N TYR A 114 9.36 -27.79 20.73
CA TYR A 114 7.93 -27.51 20.86
C TYR A 114 7.66 -26.20 21.60
N SER A 115 8.43 -25.89 22.65
CA SER A 115 8.32 -24.61 23.36
C SER A 115 8.66 -23.42 22.45
N LEU A 116 9.68 -23.54 21.59
CA LEU A 116 10.04 -22.51 20.63
C LEU A 116 9.02 -22.36 19.52
N LEU A 117 8.46 -23.46 19.04
CA LEU A 117 7.35 -23.42 18.09
C LEU A 117 6.15 -22.70 18.70
N GLY A 118 5.77 -23.05 19.95
CA GLY A 118 4.70 -22.38 20.68
C GLY A 118 4.96 -20.89 20.88
N LEU A 119 6.19 -20.51 21.26
CA LEU A 119 6.58 -19.11 21.39
C LEU A 119 6.48 -18.35 20.03
N THR A 120 6.93 -18.99 18.96
CA THR A 120 6.85 -18.39 17.61
C THR A 120 5.41 -18.15 17.20
N VAL A 121 4.55 -19.15 17.38
CA VAL A 121 3.11 -19.03 17.09
C VAL A 121 2.48 -17.93 17.95
N ALA A 122 2.77 -17.89 19.25
CA ALA A 122 2.28 -16.86 20.15
C ALA A 122 2.71 -15.46 19.72
N VAL A 123 3.98 -15.26 19.34
CA VAL A 123 4.48 -13.95 18.87
C VAL A 123 3.82 -13.55 17.56
N ILE A 124 3.64 -14.49 16.62
CA ILE A 124 2.92 -14.19 15.37
C ILE A 124 1.49 -13.76 15.68
N ILE A 125 0.76 -14.51 16.51
CA ILE A 125 -0.60 -14.17 16.92
C ILE A 125 -0.68 -12.80 17.59
N LEU A 126 0.28 -12.46 18.46
CA LEU A 126 0.34 -11.15 19.13
C LEU A 126 0.61 -9.98 18.16
N ASN A 127 1.19 -10.23 17.01
CA ASN A 127 1.49 -9.21 16.00
C ASN A 127 0.47 -9.12 14.86
N LEU A 128 -0.60 -9.92 14.88
CA LEU A 128 -1.68 -9.85 13.91
C LEU A 128 -2.55 -8.60 14.10
N SER A 129 -3.12 -8.12 13.01
CA SER A 129 -3.99 -6.93 12.96
C SER A 129 -5.42 -7.24 13.42
N TRP A 130 -5.59 -7.70 14.66
CA TRP A 130 -6.88 -8.10 15.23
C TRP A 130 -7.94 -7.00 15.23
N ASP A 131 -7.53 -5.73 15.30
CA ASP A 131 -8.45 -4.58 15.27
C ASP A 131 -9.28 -4.53 14.00
N ASN A 132 -8.71 -4.94 12.88
CA ASN A 132 -9.40 -4.94 11.59
C ASN A 132 -10.60 -5.90 11.56
N MET A 133 -10.64 -6.88 12.47
CA MET A 133 -11.73 -7.87 12.53
C MET A 133 -13.03 -7.32 13.10
N THR A 134 -12.94 -6.37 14.04
CA THR A 134 -14.09 -5.86 14.80
C THR A 134 -14.44 -4.42 14.52
N ASN A 135 -13.61 -3.71 13.76
CA ASN A 135 -13.86 -2.33 13.40
C ASN A 135 -15.14 -2.20 12.56
N ILE A 136 -15.91 -1.15 12.86
CA ILE A 136 -17.05 -0.78 12.01
C ILE A 136 -16.53 -0.47 10.61
N LEU A 137 -17.14 -1.06 9.60
CA LEU A 137 -16.88 -0.77 8.21
C LEU A 137 -17.40 0.64 7.92
N ASP A 138 -16.48 1.57 7.77
CA ASP A 138 -16.73 2.98 7.46
C ASP A 138 -15.97 3.43 6.21
N ASP A 139 -15.12 2.59 5.66
CA ASP A 139 -14.37 2.79 4.42
C ASP A 139 -14.93 1.90 3.30
N GLY A 140 -15.99 2.38 2.64
CA GLY A 140 -16.64 1.67 1.55
C GLY A 140 -15.78 1.53 0.29
N PHE A 141 -14.65 2.24 0.22
CA PHE A 141 -13.69 2.12 -0.87
C PHE A 141 -12.79 0.89 -0.67
N HIS A 142 -11.97 0.86 0.41
CA HIS A 142 -11.01 -0.23 0.61
C HIS A 142 -11.65 -1.57 0.99
N ASP A 143 -12.69 -1.55 1.84
CA ASP A 143 -13.46 -2.76 2.10
C ASP A 143 -14.26 -3.18 0.86
N GLY A 144 -14.77 -2.20 0.10
CA GLY A 144 -15.48 -2.41 -1.17
C GLY A 144 -14.61 -3.02 -2.27
N GLU A 145 -13.30 -2.78 -2.25
CA GLU A 145 -12.33 -3.45 -3.15
C GLU A 145 -12.31 -4.99 -2.99
N MET A 146 -12.79 -5.49 -1.88
CA MET A 146 -12.80 -6.93 -1.60
C MET A 146 -14.20 -7.55 -1.70
N VAL A 147 -15.24 -6.87 -1.21
CA VAL A 147 -16.59 -7.44 -1.22
C VAL A 147 -17.41 -7.03 -2.44
N GLY A 148 -17.06 -5.93 -3.11
CA GLY A 148 -17.82 -5.39 -4.24
C GLY A 148 -17.82 -6.29 -5.49
N TYR A 149 -16.89 -7.23 -5.59
CA TYR A 149 -16.80 -8.18 -6.70
C TYR A 149 -17.74 -9.40 -6.56
N LEU A 150 -18.35 -9.60 -5.39
CA LEU A 150 -19.23 -10.77 -5.16
C LEU A 150 -20.32 -10.96 -6.21
N PRO A 151 -21.04 -9.91 -6.67
CA PRO A 151 -22.05 -10.08 -7.70
C PRO A 151 -21.47 -10.49 -9.08
N VAL A 152 -20.21 -10.17 -9.34
CA VAL A 152 -19.53 -10.45 -10.62
C VAL A 152 -18.93 -11.84 -10.66
N ILE A 153 -18.48 -12.38 -9.52
CA ILE A 153 -17.90 -13.72 -9.43
C ILE A 153 -18.87 -14.80 -9.98
N LYS A 154 -20.17 -14.51 -9.89
CA LYS A 154 -21.25 -15.39 -10.40
C LYS A 154 -21.58 -15.16 -11.87
N ALA A 155 -20.90 -14.22 -12.53
CA ALA A 155 -21.12 -13.94 -13.94
C ALA A 155 -20.45 -15.00 -14.83
N GLU A 156 -21.14 -15.42 -15.91
CA GLU A 156 -20.67 -16.47 -16.81
C GLU A 156 -19.47 -16.05 -17.68
N ASP A 157 -19.24 -14.75 -17.87
CA ASP A 157 -18.29 -14.21 -18.86
C ASP A 157 -16.84 -14.07 -18.37
N GLY A 158 -16.51 -14.57 -17.17
CA GLY A 158 -15.16 -14.50 -16.60
C GLY A 158 -14.91 -13.24 -15.77
N ILE A 159 -13.88 -13.31 -14.92
CA ILE A 159 -13.63 -12.27 -13.88
C ILE A 159 -12.89 -11.06 -14.44
N PHE A 160 -11.83 -11.26 -15.22
CA PHE A 160 -11.01 -10.17 -15.75
C PHE A 160 -11.68 -9.43 -16.92
N ASN A 161 -12.62 -10.07 -17.63
CA ASN A 161 -13.41 -9.40 -18.66
C ASN A 161 -14.46 -8.48 -18.04
N ASN A 162 -15.06 -8.91 -16.92
CA ASN A 162 -16.14 -8.19 -16.24
C ASN A 162 -15.68 -7.31 -15.09
N SER A 163 -14.38 -7.33 -14.75
CA SER A 163 -13.83 -6.56 -13.64
C SER A 163 -12.46 -6.00 -13.95
N PHE A 164 -12.27 -4.73 -13.66
CA PHE A 164 -10.98 -4.09 -13.67
C PHE A 164 -10.33 -4.26 -12.30
N ILE A 165 -9.34 -5.16 -12.22
CA ILE A 165 -8.69 -5.58 -10.97
C ILE A 165 -7.37 -4.85 -10.82
N ILE A 166 -7.22 -4.08 -9.73
CA ILE A 166 -6.10 -3.15 -9.58
C ILE A 166 -4.93 -3.73 -8.85
N HIS A 167 -5.22 -4.42 -7.76
CA HIS A 167 -4.17 -4.94 -6.88
C HIS A 167 -3.81 -6.39 -7.17
N GLY A 168 -4.60 -7.07 -8.00
CA GLY A 168 -4.45 -8.48 -8.35
C GLY A 168 -5.59 -9.36 -7.82
N PHE A 169 -5.73 -10.51 -8.45
CA PHE A 169 -6.79 -11.49 -8.14
C PHE A 169 -6.77 -11.93 -6.67
N GLY A 170 -5.57 -12.21 -6.13
CA GLY A 170 -5.42 -12.65 -4.74
C GLY A 170 -5.84 -11.60 -3.71
N ARG A 171 -5.69 -10.31 -4.02
CA ARG A 171 -6.08 -9.22 -3.12
C ARG A 171 -7.56 -8.86 -3.24
N ASN A 172 -8.10 -8.80 -4.47
CA ASN A 172 -9.44 -8.28 -4.71
C ASN A 172 -10.50 -9.39 -4.79
N ILE A 173 -10.18 -10.54 -5.39
CA ILE A 173 -11.17 -11.57 -5.74
C ILE A 173 -11.15 -12.76 -4.77
N LEU A 174 -9.97 -13.27 -4.39
CA LEU A 174 -9.91 -14.43 -3.49
C LEU A 174 -10.58 -14.21 -2.13
N PRO A 175 -10.51 -13.02 -1.47
CA PRO A 175 -11.27 -12.77 -0.24
C PRO A 175 -12.78 -12.92 -0.45
N SER A 176 -13.30 -12.44 -1.59
CA SER A 176 -14.70 -12.56 -1.95
C SER A 176 -15.11 -14.01 -2.18
N ILE A 177 -14.30 -14.79 -2.92
CA ILE A 177 -14.55 -16.22 -3.14
C ILE A 177 -14.54 -16.97 -1.80
N PHE A 178 -13.52 -16.72 -0.97
CA PHE A 178 -13.43 -17.33 0.35
C PHE A 178 -14.66 -17.02 1.22
N ALA A 179 -15.14 -15.79 1.18
CA ALA A 179 -16.32 -15.36 1.93
C ALA A 179 -17.61 -15.98 1.38
N ASP A 180 -17.72 -16.22 0.08
CA ASP A 180 -18.89 -16.85 -0.54
C ASP A 180 -18.93 -18.37 -0.29
N GLU A 181 -17.77 -19.04 -0.32
CA GLU A 181 -17.65 -20.50 -0.17
C GLU A 181 -17.65 -20.96 1.30
N VAL A 182 -17.02 -20.19 2.20
CA VAL A 182 -16.83 -20.56 3.61
C VAL A 182 -17.79 -19.83 4.53
N GLY A 183 -18.20 -18.63 4.15
CA GLY A 183 -19.08 -17.75 4.92
C GLY A 183 -20.56 -18.07 4.75
N CYS A 184 -21.38 -17.44 5.61
CA CYS A 184 -22.83 -17.38 5.40
C CYS A 184 -23.18 -16.10 4.62
N PRO A 185 -24.32 -16.08 3.91
CA PRO A 185 -24.75 -14.90 3.16
C PRO A 185 -24.85 -13.61 4.01
N THR A 186 -25.03 -13.75 5.30
CA THR A 186 -25.22 -12.63 6.24
C THR A 186 -23.98 -12.12 6.94
N ASN A 187 -22.82 -12.80 6.80
CA ASN A 187 -21.57 -12.44 7.49
C ASN A 187 -20.31 -12.50 6.58
N ARG A 188 -20.46 -12.18 5.32
CA ARG A 188 -19.37 -12.26 4.33
C ARG A 188 -18.21 -11.32 4.64
N ILE A 189 -18.47 -10.12 5.17
CA ILE A 189 -17.43 -9.15 5.54
C ILE A 189 -16.50 -9.75 6.61
N TYR A 190 -17.07 -10.47 7.59
CA TYR A 190 -16.28 -11.18 8.57
C TYR A 190 -15.31 -12.15 7.91
N PHE A 191 -15.76 -12.96 6.95
CA PHE A 191 -14.92 -13.95 6.27
C PHE A 191 -13.88 -13.32 5.34
N VAL A 192 -14.18 -12.19 4.71
CA VAL A 192 -13.17 -11.40 3.98
C VAL A 192 -12.04 -10.95 4.91
N ARG A 193 -12.39 -10.45 6.08
CA ARG A 193 -11.42 -10.02 7.10
C ARG A 193 -10.64 -11.21 7.66
N LEU A 194 -11.30 -12.35 7.89
CA LEU A 194 -10.63 -13.59 8.30
C LEU A 194 -9.62 -14.07 7.27
N TYR A 195 -9.95 -14.02 5.97
CA TYR A 195 -9.01 -14.31 4.89
C TYR A 195 -7.77 -13.41 4.98
N ASN A 196 -7.96 -12.11 5.16
CA ASN A 196 -6.85 -11.16 5.31
C ASN A 196 -5.98 -11.49 6.52
N LEU A 197 -6.58 -11.83 7.67
CA LEU A 197 -5.87 -12.22 8.87
C LEU A 197 -5.04 -13.50 8.68
N LEU A 198 -5.60 -14.52 8.00
CA LEU A 198 -4.91 -15.77 7.69
C LEU A 198 -3.72 -15.53 6.73
N THR A 199 -3.90 -14.69 5.73
CA THR A 199 -2.81 -14.36 4.80
C THR A 199 -1.74 -13.47 5.45
N GLU A 200 -2.12 -12.56 6.36
CA GLU A 200 -1.18 -11.81 7.20
C GLU A 200 -0.35 -12.76 8.10
N MET A 201 -0.99 -13.77 8.69
CA MET A 201 -0.28 -14.78 9.49
C MET A 201 0.78 -15.51 8.67
N VAL A 202 0.45 -15.91 7.43
CA VAL A 202 1.41 -16.53 6.50
C VAL A 202 2.55 -15.55 6.18
N ALA A 203 2.23 -14.30 5.88
CA ALA A 203 3.23 -13.28 5.59
C ALA A 203 4.19 -13.09 6.77
N LEU A 204 3.69 -12.88 8.00
CA LEU A 204 4.49 -12.71 9.22
C LEU A 204 5.42 -13.91 9.47
N LEU A 205 4.91 -15.13 9.29
CA LEU A 205 5.71 -16.34 9.42
C LEU A 205 6.88 -16.33 8.44
N PHE A 206 6.63 -16.08 7.16
CA PHE A 206 7.69 -16.12 6.15
C PHE A 206 8.63 -14.91 6.19
N ILE A 207 8.17 -13.75 6.65
CA ILE A 207 9.01 -12.59 6.99
C ILE A 207 10.02 -12.99 8.05
N TRP A 208 9.57 -13.57 9.16
CA TRP A 208 10.45 -14.03 10.21
C TRP A 208 11.40 -15.15 9.76
N LEU A 209 10.92 -16.16 9.04
CA LEU A 209 11.74 -17.23 8.48
C LEU A 209 12.82 -16.69 7.52
N THR A 210 12.51 -15.63 6.77
CA THR A 210 13.48 -14.93 5.92
C THR A 210 14.63 -14.33 6.74
N ILE A 211 14.34 -13.71 7.88
CA ILE A 211 15.36 -13.19 8.81
C ILE A 211 16.22 -14.33 9.36
N VAL A 212 15.58 -15.38 9.87
CA VAL A 212 16.28 -16.58 10.41
C VAL A 212 17.23 -17.17 9.37
N LEU A 213 16.74 -17.34 8.15
CA LEU A 213 17.53 -17.95 7.08
C LEU A 213 18.69 -17.03 6.66
N THR A 214 18.48 -15.73 6.62
CA THR A 214 19.53 -14.74 6.35
C THR A 214 20.62 -14.78 7.42
N LEU A 215 20.24 -14.91 8.71
CA LEU A 215 21.21 -15.10 9.81
C LEU A 215 21.96 -16.41 9.69
N ARG A 216 21.32 -17.51 9.32
CA ARG A 216 21.97 -18.81 9.10
C ARG A 216 22.94 -18.80 7.92
N ILE A 217 22.61 -18.12 6.82
CA ILE A 217 23.53 -17.91 5.70
C ILE A 217 24.77 -17.15 6.16
N ARG A 218 24.62 -16.17 7.05
CA ARG A 218 25.72 -15.34 7.56
C ARG A 218 26.57 -16.06 8.61
N PHE A 219 25.96 -16.89 9.46
CA PHE A 219 26.59 -17.60 10.56
C PHE A 219 26.41 -19.11 10.44
N PRO A 220 26.96 -19.76 9.42
CA PRO A 220 26.78 -21.21 9.20
C PRO A 220 27.28 -22.08 10.35
N GLU A 221 28.30 -21.63 11.08
CA GLU A 221 28.81 -22.29 12.27
C GLU A 221 27.86 -22.30 13.47
N LYS A 222 26.78 -21.50 13.39
CA LYS A 222 25.72 -21.37 14.40
C LYS A 222 24.39 -21.94 13.90
N GLU A 223 24.43 -22.72 12.83
CA GLU A 223 23.25 -23.19 12.10
C GLU A 223 22.22 -23.87 13.00
N ASP A 224 22.64 -24.72 13.93
CA ASP A 224 21.76 -25.47 14.81
C ASP A 224 21.33 -24.71 16.08
N SER A 225 21.74 -23.45 16.22
CA SER A 225 21.46 -22.69 17.43
C SER A 225 20.01 -22.20 17.46
N TYR A 226 19.22 -22.68 18.41
CA TYR A 226 17.89 -22.11 18.72
C TYR A 226 17.96 -20.67 19.21
N ARG A 227 19.15 -20.20 19.60
CA ARG A 227 19.40 -18.81 19.97
C ARG A 227 19.11 -17.87 18.84
N ILE A 228 19.46 -18.23 17.59
CA ILE A 228 19.12 -17.43 16.41
C ILE A 228 17.61 -17.24 16.28
N LEU A 229 16.84 -18.31 16.49
CA LEU A 229 15.38 -18.26 16.41
C LEU A 229 14.78 -17.33 17.47
N ILE A 230 15.22 -17.47 18.72
CA ILE A 230 14.72 -16.66 19.84
C ILE A 230 15.12 -15.20 19.68
N ILE A 231 16.39 -14.92 19.39
CA ILE A 231 16.86 -13.55 19.21
C ILE A 231 16.06 -12.87 18.09
N SER A 232 15.95 -13.51 16.93
CA SER A 232 15.27 -12.92 15.79
C SER A 232 13.80 -12.65 16.03
N ILE A 233 13.06 -13.56 16.71
CA ILE A 233 11.61 -13.38 16.96
C ILE A 233 11.35 -12.31 18.02
N VAL A 234 12.18 -12.24 19.07
CA VAL A 234 12.04 -11.21 20.11
C VAL A 234 12.33 -9.83 19.54
N ILE A 235 13.42 -9.69 18.78
CA ILE A 235 13.77 -8.42 18.13
C ILE A 235 12.71 -8.04 17.11
N PHE A 236 12.21 -8.99 16.32
CA PHE A 236 11.13 -8.75 15.37
C PHE A 236 9.91 -8.17 16.06
N SER A 237 9.47 -8.80 17.15
CA SER A 237 8.31 -8.37 17.90
C SER A 237 8.48 -6.95 18.45
N VAL A 238 9.63 -6.65 19.07
CA VAL A 238 9.90 -5.30 19.59
C VAL A 238 9.91 -4.26 18.46
N LEU A 239 10.61 -4.53 17.37
CA LEU A 239 10.72 -3.58 16.27
C LEU A 239 9.38 -3.33 15.59
N LYS A 240 8.58 -4.40 15.33
CA LYS A 240 7.25 -4.29 14.72
C LYS A 240 6.32 -3.41 15.56
N THR A 241 6.37 -3.57 16.87
CA THR A 241 5.46 -2.85 17.78
C THR A 241 5.94 -1.47 18.21
N THR A 242 7.23 -1.16 18.15
CA THR A 242 7.78 0.13 18.61
C THR A 242 8.13 1.08 17.47
N PHE A 243 8.90 0.61 16.50
CA PHE A 243 9.44 1.44 15.42
C PHE A 243 8.63 1.33 14.13
N PHE A 244 7.93 0.22 13.94
CA PHE A 244 7.22 -0.11 12.71
C PHE A 244 5.74 -0.45 12.99
N TRP A 245 5.17 0.11 14.05
CA TRP A 245 3.80 -0.19 14.48
C TRP A 245 2.74 0.13 13.41
N ASN A 246 3.04 1.07 12.50
CA ASN A 246 2.14 1.45 11.41
C ASN A 246 2.32 0.61 10.13
N ILE A 247 3.27 -0.32 10.09
CA ILE A 247 3.40 -1.19 8.91
C ILE A 247 2.19 -2.11 8.83
N GLU A 248 1.44 -1.96 7.76
CA GLU A 248 0.38 -2.87 7.40
C GLU A 248 0.96 -4.03 6.58
N ILE A 249 0.94 -5.23 7.16
CA ILE A 249 1.31 -6.47 6.46
C ILE A 249 0.04 -7.08 5.92
N THR A 250 -0.03 -7.27 4.63
CA THR A 250 -1.25 -7.68 3.94
C THR A 250 -1.08 -9.03 3.26
N GLY A 251 -2.17 -9.61 2.77
CA GLY A 251 -2.15 -10.82 1.96
C GLY A 251 -1.30 -10.68 0.68
N ARG A 252 -1.07 -9.44 0.19
CA ARG A 252 -0.14 -9.18 -0.92
C ARG A 252 1.29 -9.63 -0.61
N ASP A 253 1.71 -9.50 0.64
CA ASP A 253 3.06 -9.79 1.09
C ASP A 253 3.28 -11.30 1.29
N ALA A 254 2.22 -12.09 1.52
CA ALA A 254 2.33 -13.52 1.78
C ALA A 254 3.07 -14.27 0.67
N VAL A 255 2.60 -14.14 -0.59
CA VAL A 255 3.21 -14.83 -1.74
C VAL A 255 4.64 -14.33 -1.99
N LEU A 256 4.87 -13.01 -1.87
CA LEU A 256 6.20 -12.43 -2.00
C LEU A 256 7.20 -13.06 -1.00
N PHE A 257 6.84 -13.13 0.29
CA PHE A 257 7.76 -13.65 1.29
C PHE A 257 7.96 -15.16 1.23
N VAL A 258 6.96 -15.93 0.80
CA VAL A 258 7.14 -17.36 0.47
C VAL A 258 8.14 -17.52 -0.68
N GLN A 259 8.06 -16.67 -1.71
CA GLN A 259 9.00 -16.66 -2.84
C GLN A 259 10.42 -16.28 -2.38
N VAL A 260 10.57 -15.17 -1.64
CA VAL A 260 11.87 -14.72 -1.09
C VAL A 260 12.49 -15.81 -0.22
N PHE A 261 11.71 -16.42 0.65
CA PHE A 261 12.17 -17.54 1.47
C PHE A 261 12.68 -18.70 0.63
N SER A 262 11.93 -19.09 -0.42
CA SER A 262 12.34 -20.18 -1.34
C SER A 262 13.67 -19.84 -2.05
N LEU A 263 13.84 -18.60 -2.50
CA LEU A 263 15.08 -18.11 -3.11
C LEU A 263 16.25 -18.13 -2.12
N LEU A 264 16.05 -17.70 -0.88
CA LEU A 264 17.08 -17.70 0.15
C LEU A 264 17.50 -19.13 0.57
N ILE A 265 16.61 -20.10 0.53
CA ILE A 265 16.94 -21.51 0.74
C ILE A 265 17.93 -22.00 -0.32
N LEU A 266 17.81 -21.56 -1.57
CA LEU A 266 18.78 -21.91 -2.61
C LEU A 266 20.17 -21.35 -2.30
N LEU A 267 20.25 -20.11 -1.78
CA LEU A 267 21.53 -19.54 -1.30
C LEU A 267 22.08 -20.27 -0.07
N TYR A 268 21.22 -20.74 0.82
CA TYR A 268 21.63 -21.51 2.00
C TYR A 268 22.23 -22.86 1.61
N TYR A 269 21.64 -23.54 0.64
CA TYR A 269 22.12 -24.85 0.14
C TYR A 269 23.18 -24.75 -0.96
N LYS A 270 23.75 -23.58 -1.24
CA LYS A 270 24.73 -23.35 -2.32
C LYS A 270 25.94 -24.32 -2.33
N ASN A 271 26.36 -24.86 -1.16
CA ASN A 271 27.45 -25.77 -1.05
C ASN A 271 27.02 -27.25 -1.04
N ARG A 272 25.72 -27.53 -1.20
CA ARG A 272 25.18 -28.90 -1.20
C ARG A 272 25.03 -29.43 -2.61
N VAL A 273 25.16 -30.75 -2.76
CA VAL A 273 24.82 -31.41 -4.03
C VAL A 273 23.32 -31.26 -4.29
N PHE A 274 22.96 -31.12 -5.56
CA PHE A 274 21.57 -31.02 -5.98
C PHE A 274 20.74 -32.20 -5.47
N SER A 275 19.63 -31.93 -4.82
CA SER A 275 18.80 -32.90 -4.12
C SER A 275 17.32 -32.64 -4.34
N LYS A 276 16.45 -33.59 -3.99
CA LYS A 276 14.99 -33.39 -4.06
C LYS A 276 14.51 -32.14 -3.33
N ARG A 277 15.17 -31.77 -2.20
CA ARG A 277 14.83 -30.55 -1.45
C ARG A 277 15.19 -29.29 -2.24
N ILE A 278 16.39 -29.25 -2.84
CA ILE A 278 16.84 -28.11 -3.66
C ILE A 278 15.92 -28.00 -4.89
N PHE A 279 15.59 -29.11 -5.52
CA PHE A 279 14.60 -29.15 -6.61
C PHE A 279 13.28 -28.52 -6.17
N LEU A 280 12.72 -28.96 -5.05
CA LEU A 280 11.42 -28.44 -4.57
C LEU A 280 11.44 -26.94 -4.37
N PHE A 281 12.48 -26.38 -3.71
CA PHE A 281 12.56 -24.93 -3.50
C PHE A 281 12.83 -24.14 -4.78
N ALA A 282 13.62 -24.69 -5.70
CA ALA A 282 13.85 -24.08 -7.01
C ALA A 282 12.54 -24.08 -7.83
N PHE A 283 11.85 -25.20 -7.87
CA PHE A 283 10.53 -25.31 -8.50
C PHE A 283 9.54 -24.35 -7.86
N SER A 284 9.45 -24.29 -6.52
CA SER A 284 8.58 -23.36 -5.80
C SER A 284 8.89 -21.89 -6.12
N ALA A 285 10.17 -21.51 -6.20
CA ALA A 285 10.54 -20.16 -6.58
C ALA A 285 10.04 -19.79 -8.00
N GLY A 286 10.17 -20.74 -8.93
CA GLY A 286 9.63 -20.59 -10.30
C GLY A 286 8.11 -20.56 -10.33
N PHE A 287 7.45 -21.47 -9.58
CA PHE A 287 6.00 -21.56 -9.45
C PHE A 287 5.39 -20.26 -8.89
N LEU A 288 5.99 -19.70 -7.86
CA LEU A 288 5.50 -18.50 -7.19
C LEU A 288 5.67 -17.22 -8.03
N THR A 289 6.57 -17.18 -9.01
CA THR A 289 6.79 -15.98 -9.82
C THR A 289 5.57 -15.60 -10.65
N PRO A 290 4.96 -16.46 -11.50
CA PRO A 290 3.72 -16.12 -12.19
C PRO A 290 2.52 -16.01 -11.24
N LEU A 291 2.48 -16.83 -10.17
CA LEU A 291 1.43 -16.78 -9.17
C LEU A 291 1.40 -15.42 -8.45
N SER A 292 2.55 -14.80 -8.25
CA SER A 292 2.65 -13.46 -7.65
C SER A 292 1.92 -12.41 -8.49
N PHE A 293 1.96 -12.50 -9.84
CA PHE A 293 1.22 -11.60 -10.72
C PHE A 293 -0.29 -11.75 -10.58
N LEU A 294 -0.79 -12.97 -10.35
CA LEU A 294 -2.20 -13.14 -10.01
C LEU A 294 -2.52 -12.62 -8.62
N ASN A 295 -1.62 -12.79 -7.65
CA ASN A 295 -1.87 -12.38 -6.28
C ASN A 295 -1.87 -10.85 -6.12
N ALA A 296 -0.76 -10.19 -6.53
CA ALA A 296 -0.60 -8.74 -6.40
C ALA A 296 0.46 -8.22 -7.37
N TYR A 297 0.08 -7.37 -8.29
CA TYR A 297 0.96 -6.90 -9.38
C TYR A 297 2.21 -6.17 -8.89
N ASP A 298 2.07 -5.29 -7.90
CA ASP A 298 3.15 -4.54 -7.30
C ASP A 298 4.18 -5.44 -6.63
N ARG A 299 3.72 -6.43 -5.87
CA ARG A 299 4.58 -7.40 -5.19
C ARG A 299 5.23 -8.39 -6.17
N ALA A 300 4.57 -8.70 -7.27
CA ALA A 300 5.09 -9.55 -8.31
C ALA A 300 6.32 -8.97 -9.01
N ILE A 301 6.30 -7.66 -9.28
CA ILE A 301 7.46 -6.94 -9.84
C ILE A 301 8.65 -7.06 -8.89
N VAL A 302 8.43 -6.81 -7.60
CA VAL A 302 9.47 -6.97 -6.56
C VAL A 302 10.02 -8.39 -6.54
N GLY A 303 9.13 -9.39 -6.46
CA GLY A 303 9.49 -10.80 -6.40
C GLY A 303 10.28 -11.26 -7.63
N THR A 304 9.91 -10.78 -8.82
CA THR A 304 10.60 -11.09 -10.08
C THR A 304 12.00 -10.47 -10.11
N LEU A 305 12.15 -9.20 -9.74
CA LEU A 305 13.45 -8.53 -9.67
C LEU A 305 14.38 -9.20 -8.65
N LEU A 306 13.84 -9.60 -7.50
CA LEU A 306 14.62 -10.34 -6.49
C LEU A 306 14.99 -11.74 -6.98
N ALA A 307 14.11 -12.44 -7.70
CA ALA A 307 14.42 -13.73 -8.29
C ALA A 307 15.57 -13.61 -9.28
N LEU A 308 15.53 -12.62 -10.19
CA LEU A 308 16.63 -12.34 -11.12
C LEU A 308 17.93 -12.03 -10.37
N PHE A 309 17.89 -11.18 -9.35
CA PHE A 309 19.05 -10.84 -8.55
C PHE A 309 19.68 -12.07 -7.85
N VAL A 310 18.85 -12.92 -7.23
CA VAL A 310 19.32 -14.14 -6.55
C VAL A 310 19.84 -15.15 -7.56
N ILE A 311 19.21 -15.30 -8.73
CA ILE A 311 19.69 -16.17 -9.81
C ILE A 311 21.07 -15.72 -10.28
N VAL A 312 21.29 -14.42 -10.49
CA VAL A 312 22.63 -13.89 -10.84
C VAL A 312 23.66 -14.22 -9.76
N MET A 313 23.32 -14.02 -8.49
CA MET A 313 24.23 -14.42 -7.39
C MET A 313 24.53 -15.92 -7.41
N LEU A 314 23.53 -16.76 -7.62
CA LEU A 314 23.71 -18.22 -7.69
C LEU A 314 24.58 -18.62 -8.90
N ILE A 315 24.43 -17.99 -10.06
CA ILE A 315 25.29 -18.22 -11.24
C ILE A 315 26.76 -17.93 -10.90
N LEU A 316 27.02 -16.80 -10.25
CA LEU A 316 28.36 -16.39 -9.84
C LEU A 316 28.98 -17.36 -8.80
N ILE A 317 28.16 -17.87 -7.87
CA ILE A 317 28.61 -18.76 -6.79
C ILE A 317 28.79 -20.21 -7.28
N LEU A 318 27.81 -20.76 -8.00
CA LEU A 318 27.70 -22.18 -8.34
C LEU A 318 28.34 -22.54 -9.69
N LYS A 319 28.55 -21.56 -10.58
CA LYS A 319 29.11 -21.76 -11.92
C LYS A 319 28.34 -22.85 -12.70
N LYS A 320 29.01 -23.96 -13.08
CA LYS A 320 28.41 -25.06 -13.86
C LYS A 320 27.30 -25.82 -13.10
N ASN A 321 27.27 -25.79 -11.78
CA ASN A 321 26.30 -26.54 -10.96
C ASN A 321 24.94 -25.81 -10.83
N ILE A 322 24.76 -24.65 -11.47
CA ILE A 322 23.49 -23.89 -11.46
C ILE A 322 22.41 -24.49 -12.36
N PHE A 323 22.81 -25.22 -13.43
CA PHE A 323 21.91 -25.64 -14.51
C PHE A 323 20.67 -26.43 -14.03
N PRO A 324 20.78 -27.44 -13.12
CA PRO A 324 19.61 -28.12 -12.60
C PRO A 324 18.66 -27.21 -11.82
N ILE A 325 19.19 -26.19 -11.14
CA ILE A 325 18.37 -25.20 -10.40
C ILE A 325 17.59 -24.35 -11.39
N LEU A 326 18.23 -23.85 -12.46
CA LEU A 326 17.57 -23.03 -13.48
C LEU A 326 16.48 -23.82 -14.19
N ILE A 327 16.72 -25.09 -14.55
CA ILE A 327 15.69 -25.96 -15.13
C ILE A 327 14.51 -26.12 -14.17
N SER A 328 14.77 -26.32 -12.88
CA SER A 328 13.71 -26.49 -11.88
C SER A 328 12.88 -25.19 -11.71
N ILE A 329 13.51 -24.03 -11.69
CA ILE A 329 12.82 -22.71 -11.65
C ILE A 329 11.96 -22.55 -12.92
N PHE A 330 12.53 -22.82 -14.09
CA PHE A 330 11.82 -22.72 -15.36
C PHE A 330 10.62 -23.68 -15.40
N ALA A 331 10.80 -24.93 -14.99
CA ALA A 331 9.72 -25.92 -14.93
C ALA A 331 8.59 -25.49 -14.00
N GLY A 332 8.93 -24.91 -12.83
CA GLY A 332 7.93 -24.35 -11.91
C GLY A 332 7.14 -23.20 -12.55
N GLY A 333 7.81 -22.29 -13.24
CA GLY A 333 7.17 -21.19 -13.96
C GLY A 333 6.24 -21.65 -15.06
N VAL A 334 6.71 -22.56 -15.94
CA VAL A 334 5.89 -23.15 -17.03
C VAL A 334 4.67 -23.87 -16.45
N PHE A 335 4.86 -24.67 -15.40
CA PHE A 335 3.77 -25.38 -14.75
C PHE A 335 2.69 -24.43 -14.24
N THR A 336 3.07 -23.34 -13.58
CA THR A 336 2.13 -22.32 -13.08
C THR A 336 1.40 -21.62 -14.21
N ILE A 337 2.13 -21.18 -15.25
CA ILE A 337 1.51 -20.55 -16.43
C ILE A 337 0.51 -21.51 -17.08
N SER A 338 0.85 -22.80 -17.18
CA SER A 338 -0.07 -23.82 -17.73
C SER A 338 -1.34 -23.96 -16.89
N ILE A 339 -1.22 -23.99 -15.55
CA ILE A 339 -2.40 -24.04 -14.67
C ILE A 339 -3.26 -22.79 -14.87
N ILE A 340 -2.64 -21.59 -14.83
CA ILE A 340 -3.35 -20.33 -15.03
C ILE A 340 -4.09 -20.32 -16.37
N TYR A 341 -3.43 -20.79 -17.44
CA TYR A 341 -4.03 -20.87 -18.77
C TYR A 341 -5.21 -21.83 -18.82
N LEU A 342 -5.08 -23.00 -18.20
CA LEU A 342 -6.14 -23.99 -18.17
C LEU A 342 -7.34 -23.59 -17.30
N THR A 343 -7.10 -22.78 -16.25
CA THR A 343 -8.17 -22.36 -15.32
C THR A 343 -8.89 -21.10 -15.78
N LEU A 344 -8.17 -20.10 -16.30
CA LEU A 344 -8.75 -18.82 -16.68
C LEU A 344 -9.08 -18.72 -18.19
N GLY A 345 -8.35 -19.46 -19.03
CA GLY A 345 -8.48 -19.33 -20.47
C GLY A 345 -7.70 -18.14 -21.06
N GLY A 346 -7.48 -18.19 -22.38
CA GLY A 346 -6.63 -17.20 -23.06
C GLY A 346 -7.20 -15.78 -23.07
N GLY A 347 -8.52 -15.62 -23.14
CA GLY A 347 -9.20 -14.32 -23.14
C GLY A 347 -9.02 -13.58 -21.81
N GLU A 348 -9.23 -14.27 -20.69
CA GLU A 348 -9.06 -13.74 -19.35
C GLU A 348 -7.61 -13.32 -19.07
N ILE A 349 -6.64 -14.13 -19.47
CA ILE A 349 -5.21 -13.81 -19.33
C ILE A 349 -4.86 -12.57 -20.13
N LYS A 350 -5.38 -12.43 -21.34
CA LYS A 350 -5.18 -11.24 -22.16
C LYS A 350 -5.73 -10.00 -21.45
N SER A 351 -6.95 -10.07 -20.95
CA SER A 351 -7.57 -8.95 -20.20
C SER A 351 -6.78 -8.60 -18.93
N ALA A 352 -6.32 -9.59 -18.17
CA ALA A 352 -5.46 -9.36 -17.01
C ALA A 352 -4.15 -8.66 -17.39
N PHE A 353 -3.52 -9.07 -18.50
CA PHE A 353 -2.28 -8.48 -18.97
C PHE A 353 -2.47 -7.04 -19.46
N GLU A 354 -3.57 -6.76 -20.17
CA GLU A 354 -3.94 -5.40 -20.59
C GLU A 354 -4.14 -4.46 -19.39
N GLN A 355 -4.76 -4.95 -18.33
CA GLN A 355 -4.93 -4.20 -17.07
C GLN A 355 -3.58 -3.87 -16.41
N ILE A 356 -2.64 -4.82 -16.37
CA ILE A 356 -1.28 -4.62 -15.84
C ILE A 356 -0.53 -3.58 -16.69
N LEU A 357 -0.61 -3.68 -18.02
CA LEU A 357 0.03 -2.71 -18.93
C LEU A 357 -0.56 -1.30 -18.77
N TYR A 358 -1.88 -1.20 -18.64
CA TYR A 358 -2.53 0.09 -18.37
C TYR A 358 -1.99 0.74 -17.10
N TRP A 359 -1.88 -0.03 -16.01
CA TRP A 359 -1.33 0.46 -14.76
C TRP A 359 0.12 0.88 -14.89
N SER A 360 0.97 0.04 -15.49
CA SER A 360 2.39 0.36 -15.65
C SER A 360 2.62 1.66 -16.43
N LYS A 361 1.73 1.97 -17.39
CA LYS A 361 1.80 3.18 -18.22
C LYS A 361 1.25 4.43 -17.53
N ASN A 362 0.17 4.29 -16.76
CA ASN A 362 -0.62 5.44 -16.29
C ASN A 362 -0.53 5.71 -14.79
N ALA A 363 0.03 4.79 -13.98
CA ALA A 363 0.06 4.93 -12.53
C ALA A 363 0.67 6.26 -12.07
N GLY A 364 1.80 6.67 -12.63
CA GLY A 364 2.43 7.95 -12.31
C GLY A 364 1.58 9.18 -12.66
N LEU A 365 0.77 9.12 -13.74
CA LEU A 365 -0.15 10.20 -14.08
C LEU A 365 -1.38 10.25 -13.17
N ILE A 366 -1.82 9.09 -12.65
CA ILE A 366 -3.03 8.98 -11.82
C ILE A 366 -2.74 9.29 -10.36
N TRP A 367 -1.63 8.77 -9.81
CA TRP A 367 -1.40 8.69 -8.37
C TRP A 367 -0.25 9.51 -7.84
N ASP A 368 0.66 9.99 -8.71
CA ASP A 368 1.86 10.64 -8.24
C ASP A 368 1.55 11.91 -7.45
N MET A 369 2.22 12.07 -6.31
CA MET A 369 2.09 13.21 -5.42
C MET A 369 3.47 13.65 -4.98
N GLU A 370 3.80 14.89 -5.25
CA GLU A 370 5.11 15.43 -4.94
C GLU A 370 5.40 15.44 -3.43
N VAL A 371 6.55 14.89 -3.06
CA VAL A 371 6.99 14.76 -1.66
C VAL A 371 7.00 16.11 -0.93
N LYS A 372 7.34 17.22 -1.63
CA LYS A 372 7.40 18.55 -1.03
C LYS A 372 6.06 19.09 -0.54
N ASP A 373 4.96 18.61 -1.13
CA ASP A 373 3.61 19.09 -0.80
C ASP A 373 3.02 18.35 0.43
N ARG A 374 3.77 17.40 0.98
CA ARG A 374 3.36 16.64 2.16
C ARG A 374 3.98 17.15 3.44
N SER A 375 3.33 16.85 4.56
CA SER A 375 3.84 17.32 5.85
C SER A 375 5.27 16.82 6.08
N LEU A 376 6.19 17.73 6.33
CA LEU A 376 7.56 17.45 6.74
C LEU A 376 7.64 16.45 7.91
N LEU A 377 6.57 16.34 8.72
CA LEU A 377 6.48 15.41 9.83
C LEU A 377 6.40 13.94 9.37
N ALA A 378 5.60 13.64 8.37
CA ALA A 378 5.49 12.27 7.82
C ALA A 378 6.80 11.84 7.13
N LEU A 379 7.43 12.76 6.39
CA LEU A 379 8.76 12.55 5.80
C LEU A 379 9.84 12.43 6.89
N SER A 380 9.77 13.21 7.97
CA SER A 380 10.83 13.24 8.99
C SER A 380 10.86 11.98 9.85
N ILE A 381 9.72 11.42 10.22
CA ILE A 381 9.71 10.27 11.14
C ILE A 381 9.97 8.96 10.37
N PHE A 382 9.33 8.75 9.23
CA PHE A 382 9.35 7.45 8.54
C PHE A 382 10.28 7.40 7.33
N GLY A 383 10.34 8.46 6.55
CA GLY A 383 11.28 8.56 5.44
C GLY A 383 12.73 8.59 5.93
N ILE A 384 13.04 9.38 6.94
CA ILE A 384 14.39 9.46 7.53
C ILE A 384 14.78 8.13 8.17
N GLN A 385 13.87 7.48 8.89
CA GLN A 385 14.14 6.17 9.50
C GLN A 385 14.49 5.12 8.44
N ASN A 386 13.68 5.02 7.36
CA ASN A 386 13.93 4.09 6.26
C ASN A 386 15.26 4.39 5.56
N ILE A 387 15.51 5.65 5.24
CA ILE A 387 16.74 6.12 4.61
C ILE A 387 17.96 5.85 5.50
N ALA A 388 17.86 6.12 6.81
CA ALA A 388 18.95 5.87 7.75
C ALA A 388 19.31 4.37 7.82
N ILE A 389 18.32 3.48 7.86
CA ILE A 389 18.54 2.03 7.88
C ILE A 389 19.21 1.57 6.58
N ILE A 390 18.76 2.07 5.41
CA ILE A 390 19.36 1.76 4.12
C ILE A 390 20.81 2.28 4.06
N ALA A 391 21.06 3.52 4.51
CA ALA A 391 22.41 4.10 4.56
C ALA A 391 23.35 3.30 5.47
N ILE A 392 22.91 2.94 6.68
CA ILE A 392 23.70 2.07 7.60
C ILE A 392 23.96 0.73 6.93
N SER A 393 22.98 0.13 6.28
CA SER A 393 23.13 -1.16 5.58
C SER A 393 24.13 -1.07 4.44
N THR A 394 24.12 0.04 3.67
CA THR A 394 25.12 0.31 2.60
C THR A 394 26.54 0.31 3.16
N VAL A 395 26.73 0.99 4.29
CA VAL A 395 28.03 1.03 4.98
C VAL A 395 28.46 -0.37 5.45
N VAL A 396 27.55 -1.11 6.06
CA VAL A 396 27.83 -2.50 6.51
C VAL A 396 28.22 -3.38 5.32
N ILE A 397 27.54 -3.27 4.19
CA ILE A 397 27.85 -3.99 2.95
C ILE A 397 29.26 -3.63 2.49
N PHE A 398 29.60 -2.35 2.41
CA PHE A 398 30.89 -1.88 1.95
C PHE A 398 32.03 -2.35 2.85
N ILE A 399 31.91 -2.16 4.18
CA ILE A 399 32.91 -2.62 5.16
C ILE A 399 33.08 -4.14 5.07
N SER A 400 31.96 -4.86 5.00
CA SER A 400 31.98 -6.32 4.88
C SER A 400 32.66 -6.78 3.59
N PHE A 401 32.40 -6.09 2.48
CA PHE A 401 33.06 -6.35 1.19
C PHE A 401 34.57 -6.15 1.27
N LYS A 402 35.03 -5.03 1.86
CA LYS A 402 36.46 -4.72 2.02
C LYS A 402 37.20 -5.79 2.85
N HIS A 403 36.54 -6.43 3.80
CA HIS A 403 37.13 -7.47 4.63
C HIS A 403 37.19 -8.87 3.97
N HIS A 404 36.58 -9.05 2.79
CA HIS A 404 36.60 -10.31 2.08
C HIS A 404 37.60 -10.29 0.91
N LYS A 405 38.50 -11.26 0.87
CA LYS A 405 39.53 -11.37 -0.19
C LYS A 405 38.92 -11.69 -1.57
N LYS A 406 37.75 -12.35 -1.61
CA LYS A 406 37.09 -12.80 -2.84
C LYS A 406 35.62 -12.35 -2.84
N PHE A 407 35.17 -11.73 -3.93
CA PHE A 407 33.82 -11.30 -4.13
C PHE A 407 32.78 -12.43 -3.97
N ILE A 408 33.11 -13.63 -4.48
CA ILE A 408 32.25 -14.82 -4.38
C ILE A 408 32.01 -15.23 -2.92
N GLU A 409 33.08 -15.16 -2.08
CA GLU A 409 32.95 -15.46 -0.66
C GLU A 409 32.04 -14.45 0.06
N PHE A 410 32.19 -13.18 -0.28
CA PHE A 410 31.32 -12.13 0.23
C PHE A 410 29.86 -12.40 -0.17
N LEU A 411 29.58 -12.65 -1.47
CA LEU A 411 28.23 -13.02 -1.94
C LEU A 411 27.69 -14.24 -1.20
N GLY A 412 28.54 -15.25 -1.01
CA GLY A 412 28.16 -16.47 -0.30
C GLY A 412 27.74 -16.25 1.16
N LYS A 413 28.36 -15.30 1.86
CA LYS A 413 28.07 -14.99 3.28
C LYS A 413 27.00 -13.93 3.48
N TYR A 414 26.89 -12.98 2.58
CA TYR A 414 25.98 -11.83 2.71
C TYR A 414 24.83 -11.85 1.72
N GLY A 415 24.70 -12.88 0.86
CA GLY A 415 23.69 -12.94 -0.19
C GLY A 415 22.26 -12.76 0.33
N GLY A 416 21.91 -13.32 1.49
CA GLY A 416 20.62 -13.10 2.11
C GLY A 416 20.40 -11.64 2.52
N PHE A 417 21.40 -11.03 3.15
CA PHE A 417 21.33 -9.60 3.52
C PHE A 417 21.25 -8.69 2.31
N LEU A 418 22.02 -8.98 1.26
CA LEU A 418 21.97 -8.26 -0.02
C LEU A 418 20.58 -8.37 -0.68
N THR A 419 19.93 -9.53 -0.61
CA THR A 419 18.58 -9.73 -1.13
C THR A 419 17.56 -8.80 -0.42
N ILE A 420 17.61 -8.74 0.92
CA ILE A 420 16.73 -7.84 1.69
C ILE A 420 17.10 -6.38 1.40
N PHE A 421 18.38 -6.06 1.25
CA PHE A 421 18.83 -4.70 0.91
C PHE A 421 18.30 -4.24 -0.46
N VAL A 422 18.41 -5.08 -1.49
CA VAL A 422 17.85 -4.78 -2.83
C VAL A 422 16.34 -4.64 -2.75
N MET A 423 15.66 -5.50 -1.98
CA MET A 423 14.23 -5.36 -1.72
C MET A 423 13.89 -3.99 -1.11
N SER A 424 14.69 -3.50 -0.16
CA SER A 424 14.49 -2.18 0.46
C SER A 424 14.62 -1.04 -0.55
N LEU A 425 15.56 -1.14 -1.50
CA LEU A 425 15.71 -0.14 -2.55
C LEU A 425 14.53 -0.13 -3.52
N ILE A 426 14.01 -1.31 -3.88
CA ILE A 426 12.84 -1.42 -4.76
C ILE A 426 11.60 -0.85 -4.07
N PHE A 427 11.37 -1.18 -2.79
CA PHE A 427 10.24 -0.63 -2.02
C PHE A 427 10.36 0.88 -1.83
N LEU A 428 11.57 1.40 -1.58
CA LEU A 428 11.80 2.84 -1.50
C LEU A 428 11.44 3.55 -2.81
N ARG A 429 11.79 2.96 -3.96
CA ARG A 429 11.41 3.49 -5.27
C ARG A 429 9.90 3.48 -5.46
N MET A 430 9.20 2.42 -5.03
CA MET A 430 7.73 2.37 -5.11
C MET A 430 7.05 3.44 -4.25
N SER A 431 7.65 3.81 -3.10
CA SER A 431 7.13 4.91 -2.26
C SER A 431 7.28 6.28 -2.91
N ALA A 432 8.16 6.42 -3.89
CA ALA A 432 8.34 7.66 -4.63
C ALA A 432 7.18 7.97 -5.59
N ASP A 433 6.48 6.94 -6.08
CA ASP A 433 5.32 7.11 -6.97
C ASP A 433 4.14 7.73 -6.21
N ARG A 434 4.03 7.44 -4.90
CA ARG A 434 3.00 8.04 -4.05
C ARG A 434 3.55 8.26 -2.63
N SER A 435 4.01 9.47 -2.39
CA SER A 435 4.71 9.85 -1.15
C SER A 435 3.79 10.26 -0.01
N ASP A 436 2.56 9.72 0.06
CA ASP A 436 1.72 9.90 1.23
C ASP A 436 2.17 9.01 2.41
N THR A 437 1.70 9.35 3.60
CA THR A 437 2.12 8.70 4.85
C THR A 437 1.89 7.18 4.81
N ARG A 438 0.77 6.72 4.28
CA ARG A 438 0.42 5.28 4.23
C ARG A 438 1.36 4.52 3.31
N HIS A 439 1.60 5.02 2.09
CA HIS A 439 2.50 4.37 1.13
C HIS A 439 3.97 4.40 1.57
N LEU A 440 4.38 5.46 2.28
CA LEU A 440 5.71 5.50 2.93
C LEU A 440 5.83 4.41 4.00
N PHE A 441 4.79 4.16 4.79
CA PHE A 441 4.82 3.06 5.78
C PHE A 441 4.91 1.69 5.11
N ASP A 442 4.12 1.43 4.09
CA ASP A 442 4.13 0.15 3.37
C ASP A 442 5.50 -0.14 2.77
N SER A 443 6.25 0.91 2.38
CA SER A 443 7.61 0.78 1.85
C SER A 443 8.68 0.49 2.90
N THR A 444 8.37 0.62 4.20
CA THR A 444 9.35 0.43 5.29
C THR A 444 9.50 -1.03 5.73
N LEU A 445 8.66 -1.94 5.26
CA LEU A 445 8.71 -3.36 5.64
C LEU A 445 10.09 -4.02 5.41
N PRO A 446 10.79 -3.84 4.27
CA PRO A 446 12.13 -4.39 4.12
C PRO A 446 13.16 -3.75 5.08
N SER A 447 12.96 -2.51 5.51
CA SER A 447 13.82 -1.86 6.50
C SER A 447 13.65 -2.47 7.89
N LEU A 448 12.45 -2.92 8.25
CA LEU A 448 12.24 -3.73 9.45
C LEU A 448 13.10 -5.01 9.42
N LEU A 449 13.17 -5.69 8.27
CA LEU A 449 13.98 -6.89 8.12
C LEU A 449 15.47 -6.57 8.20
N LEU A 450 15.93 -5.50 7.55
CA LEU A 450 17.34 -5.06 7.61
C LEU A 450 17.75 -4.74 9.05
N LEU A 451 16.96 -3.95 9.76
CA LEU A 451 17.23 -3.55 11.13
C LEU A 451 17.18 -4.77 12.06
N ASN A 452 16.20 -5.64 11.90
CA ASN A 452 16.13 -6.88 12.64
C ASN A 452 17.38 -7.75 12.40
N PHE A 453 17.77 -7.92 11.14
CA PHE A 453 19.00 -8.66 10.83
C PHE A 453 20.23 -8.05 11.49
N LEU A 454 20.42 -6.74 11.40
CA LEU A 454 21.58 -6.06 11.99
C LEU A 454 21.66 -6.24 13.51
N ILE A 455 20.53 -6.01 14.21
CA ILE A 455 20.47 -6.17 15.67
C ILE A 455 20.60 -7.64 16.05
N SER A 456 19.92 -8.55 15.37
CA SER A 456 20.02 -9.98 15.63
C SER A 456 21.43 -10.52 15.38
N ALA A 457 22.10 -10.09 14.31
CA ALA A 457 23.47 -10.45 13.99
C ALA A 457 24.44 -9.97 15.08
N PHE A 458 24.19 -8.76 15.62
CA PHE A 458 24.93 -8.26 16.78
C PHE A 458 24.78 -9.21 17.98
N PHE A 459 23.58 -9.53 18.39
CA PHE A 459 23.35 -10.42 19.53
C PHE A 459 23.92 -11.83 19.30
N VAL A 460 23.71 -12.41 18.11
CA VAL A 460 24.25 -13.74 17.76
C VAL A 460 25.77 -13.77 17.88
N LYS A 461 26.47 -12.74 17.38
CA LYS A 461 27.92 -12.65 17.44
C LYS A 461 28.45 -12.57 18.87
N PHE A 462 27.82 -11.77 19.74
CA PHE A 462 28.28 -11.55 21.11
C PHE A 462 27.88 -12.66 22.07
N MET A 463 26.64 -13.16 21.97
CA MET A 463 26.15 -14.18 22.88
C MET A 463 26.73 -15.58 22.61
N THR A 464 27.29 -15.79 21.42
CA THR A 464 27.86 -17.09 21.03
C THR A 464 29.36 -17.18 21.21
N ARG A 465 30.06 -16.07 21.52
CA ARG A 465 31.47 -16.14 21.94
C ARG A 465 31.51 -16.58 23.41
N PRO A 466 32.26 -17.66 23.76
CA PRO A 466 32.51 -17.92 25.17
C PRO A 466 33.22 -16.69 25.73
N PRO A 467 32.88 -16.23 26.93
CA PRO A 467 33.63 -15.18 27.58
C PRO A 467 35.05 -15.70 27.84
N SER A 468 35.98 -15.35 26.98
CA SER A 468 37.40 -15.47 27.26
C SER A 468 37.79 -14.35 28.25
N ILE A 469 37.24 -14.43 29.46
CA ILE A 469 37.59 -13.51 30.51
C ILE A 469 38.45 -14.29 31.47
N GLY A 470 39.74 -13.97 31.46
CA GLY A 470 40.65 -14.36 32.52
C GLY A 470 40.04 -13.98 33.87
N LEU A 471 39.70 -14.98 34.63
CA LEU A 471 39.26 -14.85 36.01
C LEU A 471 40.48 -14.46 36.86
N GLN A 472 40.83 -13.19 36.85
CA GLN A 472 41.58 -12.62 37.96
C GLN A 472 40.58 -11.84 38.81
N ASN A 473 40.41 -12.34 40.03
CA ASN A 473 39.62 -11.72 41.13
C ASN A 473 38.07 -11.79 41.01
N GLY A 474 37.46 -12.96 41.14
CA GLY A 474 36.14 -13.13 41.74
C GLY A 474 34.91 -12.48 41.09
N ASN A 475 35.05 -11.42 40.35
CA ASN A 475 33.96 -10.67 39.70
C ASN A 475 33.70 -11.18 38.27
N ARG A 476 32.65 -11.96 38.08
CA ARG A 476 32.18 -12.39 36.76
C ARG A 476 31.58 -11.22 36.04
N SER A 477 32.22 -10.66 35.04
CA SER A 477 31.65 -9.69 34.14
C SER A 477 30.67 -10.41 33.20
N VAL A 478 29.45 -9.91 33.19
CA VAL A 478 28.39 -10.35 32.25
C VAL A 478 28.51 -9.54 30.98
N SER A 479 28.40 -10.18 29.82
CA SER A 479 28.43 -9.44 28.55
C SER A 479 27.21 -8.54 28.44
N LEU A 480 27.39 -7.29 28.01
CA LEU A 480 26.31 -6.32 27.78
C LEU A 480 25.11 -6.89 27.00
N PRO A 481 25.32 -7.70 25.90
CA PRO A 481 24.21 -8.32 25.20
C PRO A 481 23.36 -9.27 26.04
N ALA A 482 23.98 -10.03 26.97
CA ALA A 482 23.25 -10.93 27.85
C ALA A 482 22.41 -10.18 28.91
N ALA A 483 22.78 -8.94 29.23
CA ALA A 483 22.00 -8.09 30.12
C ALA A 483 20.86 -7.37 29.39
N ILE A 484 21.09 -6.92 28.16
CA ILE A 484 20.09 -6.16 27.37
C ILE A 484 19.00 -7.07 26.80
N PHE A 485 19.31 -8.32 26.43
CA PHE A 485 18.33 -9.22 25.81
C PHE A 485 17.10 -9.50 26.67
N PRO A 486 17.18 -9.72 28.00
CA PRO A 486 16.02 -9.80 28.86
C PRO A 486 15.17 -8.53 28.87
N ALA A 487 15.78 -7.34 28.76
CA ALA A 487 15.05 -6.10 28.64
C ALA A 487 14.26 -6.03 27.32
N PHE A 488 14.86 -6.48 26.21
CA PHE A 488 14.11 -6.64 24.95
C PHE A 488 12.96 -7.62 25.06
N LEU A 489 13.17 -8.77 25.73
CA LEU A 489 12.11 -9.75 25.93
C LEU A 489 10.97 -9.19 26.78
N LEU A 490 11.29 -8.52 27.90
CA LEU A 490 10.30 -7.87 28.75
C LEU A 490 9.57 -6.77 27.98
N THR A 491 10.29 -5.96 27.24
CA THR A 491 9.73 -4.91 26.38
C THR A 491 8.77 -5.52 25.35
N ALA A 492 9.15 -6.64 24.71
CA ALA A 492 8.28 -7.35 23.76
C ALA A 492 6.97 -7.80 24.43
N ILE A 493 7.03 -8.34 25.65
CA ILE A 493 5.86 -8.80 26.39
C ILE A 493 4.97 -7.61 26.80
N VAL A 494 5.57 -6.54 27.34
CA VAL A 494 4.82 -5.38 27.85
C VAL A 494 4.16 -4.63 26.69
N ILE A 495 4.89 -4.38 25.61
CA ILE A 495 4.38 -3.56 24.49
C ILE A 495 3.30 -4.31 23.69
N ASN A 496 3.47 -5.62 23.47
CA ASN A 496 2.43 -6.40 22.77
C ASN A 496 1.16 -6.59 23.59
N ASN A 497 1.22 -6.26 24.88
CA ASN A 497 0.08 -6.34 25.79
C ASN A 497 -0.81 -7.58 25.53
N PRO A 498 -0.37 -8.79 25.92
CA PRO A 498 -1.09 -10.03 25.59
C PRO A 498 -2.52 -10.04 26.10
N PHE A 499 -2.81 -9.29 27.16
CA PHE A 499 -4.17 -9.15 27.69
C PHE A 499 -5.08 -8.45 26.67
N THR A 500 -4.65 -7.32 26.12
CA THR A 500 -5.42 -6.59 25.09
C THR A 500 -5.65 -7.47 23.85
N VAL A 501 -4.62 -8.18 23.38
CA VAL A 501 -4.76 -9.10 22.25
C VAL A 501 -5.75 -10.22 22.59
N THR A 502 -5.69 -10.80 23.78
CA THR A 502 -6.64 -11.84 24.21
C THR A 502 -8.07 -11.32 24.24
N VAL A 503 -8.31 -10.10 24.75
CA VAL A 503 -9.63 -9.46 24.72
C VAL A 503 -10.11 -9.26 23.27
N ARG A 504 -9.25 -8.79 22.37
CA ARG A 504 -9.59 -8.62 20.94
C ARG A 504 -9.93 -9.95 20.28
N MET A 505 -9.13 -11.00 20.53
CA MET A 505 -9.43 -12.35 20.05
C MET A 505 -10.77 -12.88 20.61
N ALA A 506 -11.05 -12.67 21.90
CA ALA A 506 -12.32 -13.07 22.50
C ALA A 506 -13.50 -12.32 21.86
N ASN A 507 -13.37 -11.01 21.65
CA ASN A 507 -14.39 -10.23 20.96
C ASN A 507 -14.59 -10.73 19.51
N HIS A 508 -13.52 -11.10 18.84
CA HIS A 508 -13.60 -11.68 17.51
C HIS A 508 -14.37 -13.02 17.51
N ILE A 509 -14.07 -13.91 18.44
CA ILE A 509 -14.79 -15.19 18.59
C ILE A 509 -16.27 -14.95 18.92
N ASN A 510 -16.56 -14.00 19.80
CA ASN A 510 -17.94 -13.65 20.17
C ASN A 510 -18.73 -13.04 18.98
N ASN A 511 -18.05 -12.34 18.09
CA ASN A 511 -18.66 -11.77 16.89
C ASN A 511 -18.69 -12.75 15.69
N TYR A 512 -18.17 -13.95 15.87
CA TYR A 512 -18.27 -15.00 14.86
C TYR A 512 -19.74 -15.32 14.57
N GLY A 513 -20.15 -15.15 13.32
CA GLY A 513 -21.55 -15.35 12.94
C GLY A 513 -22.47 -14.14 13.16
N ALA A 514 -21.96 -13.01 13.67
CA ALA A 514 -22.71 -11.76 13.67
C ALA A 514 -23.02 -11.34 12.23
N PRO A 515 -24.25 -10.89 11.94
CA PRO A 515 -24.59 -10.44 10.60
C PRO A 515 -23.82 -9.16 10.23
N ASP A 516 -23.51 -8.99 8.96
CA ASP A 516 -22.76 -7.84 8.45
C ASP A 516 -23.40 -6.49 8.83
N SER A 517 -24.71 -6.44 9.03
CA SER A 517 -25.44 -5.25 9.50
C SER A 517 -24.97 -4.73 10.86
N VAL A 518 -24.30 -5.54 11.69
CA VAL A 518 -23.74 -5.11 12.98
C VAL A 518 -22.41 -4.37 12.81
N ILE A 519 -21.65 -4.72 11.77
CA ILE A 519 -20.33 -4.17 11.51
C ILE A 519 -20.30 -3.10 10.43
N ILE A 520 -21.41 -2.86 9.71
CA ILE A 520 -21.52 -1.82 8.69
C ILE A 520 -22.01 -0.51 9.33
N ALA A 521 -21.36 0.58 8.98
CA ALA A 521 -21.75 1.92 9.45
C ALA A 521 -23.18 2.31 9.02
N SER A 522 -23.87 3.06 9.88
CA SER A 522 -25.25 3.48 9.63
C SER A 522 -25.40 4.30 8.34
N ARG A 523 -24.36 5.04 7.94
CA ARG A 523 -24.33 5.83 6.69
C ARG A 523 -24.47 4.97 5.42
N TYR A 524 -24.25 3.66 5.49
CA TYR A 524 -24.53 2.71 4.42
C TYR A 524 -25.85 1.97 4.64
N LEU A 525 -26.16 1.56 5.89
CA LEU A 525 -27.37 0.77 6.18
C LEU A 525 -28.67 1.53 5.96
N LYS A 526 -28.75 2.82 6.32
CA LYS A 526 -29.95 3.61 6.16
C LYS A 526 -30.28 3.86 4.67
N PRO A 527 -29.32 4.30 3.82
CA PRO A 527 -29.54 4.39 2.39
C PRO A 527 -29.96 3.08 1.75
N VAL A 528 -29.33 1.96 2.15
CA VAL A 528 -29.70 0.63 1.63
C VAL A 528 -31.17 0.33 1.95
N LYS A 529 -31.57 0.48 3.20
CA LYS A 529 -32.96 0.24 3.63
C LYS A 529 -33.95 1.10 2.85
N ALA A 530 -33.64 2.37 2.64
CA ALA A 530 -34.50 3.30 1.94
C ALA A 530 -34.57 3.05 0.43
N MET A 531 -33.45 2.65 -0.19
CA MET A 531 -33.36 2.43 -1.63
C MET A 531 -33.79 1.04 -2.08
N THR A 532 -33.75 0.02 -1.20
CA THR A 532 -34.10 -1.37 -1.52
C THR A 532 -35.46 -1.49 -2.27
N PRO A 533 -36.55 -0.78 -1.89
CA PRO A 533 -37.82 -0.89 -2.62
C PRO A 533 -37.73 -0.45 -4.09
N TYR A 534 -36.88 0.53 -4.38
CA TYR A 534 -36.69 1.06 -5.73
C TYR A 534 -35.74 0.21 -6.58
N LEU A 535 -34.79 -0.46 -5.95
CA LEU A 535 -33.75 -1.28 -6.60
C LEU A 535 -34.13 -2.76 -6.76
N LYS A 536 -35.28 -3.18 -6.23
CA LYS A 536 -35.70 -4.59 -6.21
C LYS A 536 -35.72 -5.27 -7.59
N ASN A 537 -36.05 -4.51 -8.63
CA ASN A 537 -36.16 -5.04 -10.00
C ASN A 537 -35.00 -4.58 -10.91
N GLU A 538 -33.99 -3.92 -10.34
CA GLU A 538 -32.80 -3.50 -11.08
C GLU A 538 -31.79 -4.64 -11.13
N GLU A 539 -31.10 -4.78 -12.24
CA GLU A 539 -29.95 -5.69 -12.38
C GLU A 539 -28.64 -4.95 -12.15
N TYR A 540 -28.59 -3.67 -12.52
CA TYR A 540 -27.41 -2.85 -12.51
C TYR A 540 -27.57 -1.61 -11.60
N PHE A 541 -26.46 -1.25 -10.98
CA PHE A 541 -26.33 -0.04 -10.18
C PHE A 541 -24.95 0.57 -10.38
N TYR A 542 -24.81 1.89 -10.36
CA TYR A 542 -23.50 2.50 -10.55
C TYR A 542 -23.17 3.60 -9.54
N PRO A 543 -22.17 3.39 -8.66
CA PRO A 543 -21.70 4.42 -7.76
C PRO A 543 -20.62 5.27 -8.43
N LEU A 544 -20.88 6.55 -8.64
CA LEU A 544 -19.87 7.51 -9.11
C LEU A 544 -18.86 7.87 -8.00
N THR A 545 -19.05 7.36 -6.81
CA THR A 545 -18.23 7.64 -5.62
C THR A 545 -17.04 6.72 -5.45
N SER A 546 -16.83 5.78 -6.37
CA SER A 546 -15.78 4.74 -6.29
C SER A 546 -15.88 3.80 -5.09
N GLU A 547 -16.98 3.82 -4.34
CA GLU A 547 -17.20 2.93 -3.21
C GLU A 547 -17.81 1.60 -3.69
N GLY A 548 -16.97 0.59 -3.91
CA GLY A 548 -17.40 -0.74 -4.38
C GLY A 548 -18.34 -1.47 -3.41
N ILE A 549 -18.42 -1.05 -2.14
CA ILE A 549 -19.30 -1.64 -1.13
C ILE A 549 -20.79 -1.64 -1.56
N TRP A 550 -21.22 -0.67 -2.36
CA TRP A 550 -22.59 -0.56 -2.81
C TRP A 550 -23.08 -1.74 -3.64
N PHE A 551 -22.19 -2.34 -4.45
CA PHE A 551 -22.53 -3.54 -5.22
C PHE A 551 -22.85 -4.73 -4.31
N TYR A 552 -22.06 -4.88 -3.23
CA TYR A 552 -22.33 -5.88 -2.20
C TYR A 552 -23.65 -5.62 -1.47
N MET A 553 -23.84 -4.37 -1.01
CA MET A 553 -24.99 -3.99 -0.17
C MET A 553 -26.33 -4.14 -0.90
N PHE A 554 -26.39 -3.78 -2.18
CA PHE A 554 -27.57 -3.92 -3.01
C PHE A 554 -27.66 -5.26 -3.72
N ASN A 555 -26.59 -6.05 -3.71
CA ASN A 555 -26.44 -7.30 -4.49
C ASN A 555 -26.72 -7.06 -5.99
N LEU A 556 -26.22 -5.95 -6.54
CA LEU A 556 -26.39 -5.54 -7.92
C LEU A 556 -25.05 -5.55 -8.65
N LYS A 557 -25.10 -5.74 -9.97
CA LYS A 557 -23.92 -5.76 -10.82
C LYS A 557 -23.52 -4.33 -11.23
N SER A 558 -22.20 -4.14 -11.44
CA SER A 558 -21.71 -2.97 -12.15
C SER A 558 -22.13 -3.05 -13.63
N PRO A 559 -22.61 -1.96 -14.24
CA PRO A 559 -22.87 -1.94 -15.68
C PRO A 559 -21.59 -2.02 -16.52
N ALA A 560 -20.43 -1.60 -15.97
CA ALA A 560 -19.13 -1.66 -16.61
C ALA A 560 -18.14 -2.43 -15.77
N ARG A 561 -17.01 -2.86 -16.36
CA ARG A 561 -15.96 -3.58 -15.62
C ARG A 561 -15.28 -2.76 -14.52
N PHE A 562 -15.45 -1.45 -14.49
CA PHE A 562 -14.90 -0.57 -13.47
C PHE A 562 -15.84 -0.47 -12.26
N HIS A 563 -15.65 -1.36 -11.28
CA HIS A 563 -16.38 -1.34 -10.00
C HIS A 563 -16.08 -0.09 -9.17
N GLN A 564 -14.95 0.51 -9.40
CA GLN A 564 -14.56 1.78 -8.81
C GLN A 564 -14.24 2.75 -9.95
N MET A 565 -15.04 3.77 -10.09
CA MET A 565 -14.94 4.74 -11.18
C MET A 565 -13.58 5.45 -11.21
N LEU A 566 -12.92 5.54 -10.05
CA LEU A 566 -11.57 6.09 -9.89
C LEU A 566 -10.55 5.50 -10.88
N TYR A 567 -10.76 4.30 -11.37
CA TYR A 567 -9.83 3.60 -12.26
C TYR A 567 -10.12 3.79 -13.75
N ALA A 568 -11.30 4.28 -14.09
CA ALA A 568 -11.64 4.69 -15.45
C ALA A 568 -11.16 6.13 -15.74
N ARG A 569 -9.84 6.39 -15.63
CA ARG A 569 -9.28 7.75 -15.71
C ARG A 569 -9.01 8.27 -17.11
N THR A 570 -8.69 7.38 -18.06
CA THR A 570 -8.44 7.81 -19.44
C THR A 570 -9.77 8.06 -20.15
N ASP A 571 -9.75 8.97 -21.12
CA ASP A 571 -10.92 9.24 -21.97
C ASP A 571 -11.46 7.98 -22.64
N GLU A 572 -10.58 7.08 -23.06
CA GLU A 572 -10.96 5.77 -23.64
C GLU A 572 -11.82 4.96 -22.66
N PHE A 573 -11.35 4.77 -21.43
CA PHE A 573 -12.07 4.03 -20.42
C PHE A 573 -13.34 4.73 -19.94
N GLN A 574 -13.32 6.05 -19.90
CA GLN A 574 -14.55 6.80 -19.62
C GLN A 574 -15.60 6.62 -20.71
N ARG A 575 -15.20 6.60 -22.00
CA ARG A 575 -16.13 6.32 -23.12
C ARG A 575 -16.65 4.88 -23.07
N GLU A 576 -15.82 3.91 -22.68
CA GLU A 576 -16.26 2.54 -22.44
C GLU A 576 -17.37 2.50 -21.38
N VAL A 577 -17.15 3.11 -20.21
CA VAL A 577 -18.17 3.19 -19.15
C VAL A 577 -19.45 3.88 -19.64
N VAL A 578 -19.33 5.00 -20.36
CA VAL A 578 -20.50 5.70 -20.91
C VAL A 578 -21.25 4.83 -21.90
N THR A 579 -20.55 4.04 -22.71
CA THR A 579 -21.21 3.11 -23.65
C THR A 579 -22.01 2.05 -22.90
N GLU A 580 -21.42 1.44 -21.88
CA GLU A 580 -22.07 0.45 -21.05
C GLU A 580 -23.28 1.02 -20.28
N LEU A 581 -23.15 2.25 -19.75
CA LEU A 581 -24.26 2.96 -19.10
C LEU A 581 -25.43 3.23 -20.09
N LYS A 582 -25.13 3.54 -21.34
CA LYS A 582 -26.15 3.73 -22.38
C LYS A 582 -26.88 2.43 -22.76
N ILE A 583 -26.18 1.31 -22.76
CA ILE A 583 -26.72 -0.02 -23.07
C ILE A 583 -27.56 -0.54 -21.91
N LYS A 584 -26.98 -0.58 -20.72
CA LYS A 584 -27.55 -1.23 -19.53
C LYS A 584 -28.52 -0.35 -18.75
N LYS A 585 -28.44 0.97 -18.89
CA LYS A 585 -29.34 1.97 -18.32
C LYS A 585 -29.73 1.73 -16.86
N PRO A 586 -28.77 1.66 -15.92
CA PRO A 586 -29.12 1.47 -14.51
C PRO A 586 -30.15 2.51 -14.07
N GLY A 587 -31.22 2.08 -13.41
CA GLY A 587 -32.31 2.98 -13.01
C GLY A 587 -31.87 4.03 -11.99
N TYR A 588 -30.81 3.75 -11.24
CA TYR A 588 -30.29 4.64 -10.21
C TYR A 588 -28.77 4.64 -10.17
N VAL A 589 -28.20 5.79 -9.79
CA VAL A 589 -26.77 5.99 -9.53
C VAL A 589 -26.58 6.75 -8.22
N ILE A 590 -25.42 6.63 -7.56
CA ILE A 590 -24.99 7.54 -6.47
C ILE A 590 -24.00 8.53 -7.07
N MET A 591 -24.30 9.84 -6.93
CA MET A 591 -23.47 10.92 -7.44
C MET A 591 -22.46 11.44 -6.42
N ASP A 592 -22.84 11.49 -5.15
CA ASP A 592 -22.00 12.03 -4.08
C ASP A 592 -22.34 11.32 -2.77
N THR A 593 -21.33 11.05 -1.96
CA THR A 593 -21.47 10.42 -0.65
C THR A 593 -21.11 11.36 0.50
N GLY A 594 -20.73 12.60 0.20
CA GLY A 594 -20.23 13.53 1.21
C GLY A 594 -18.93 13.08 1.89
N THR A 595 -18.24 12.08 1.31
CA THR A 595 -16.97 11.55 1.82
C THR A 595 -15.78 12.17 1.10
N PHE A 596 -14.56 11.94 1.63
CA PHE A 596 -13.33 12.36 0.95
C PHE A 596 -13.16 11.72 -0.44
N LEU A 597 -13.86 10.63 -0.72
CA LEU A 597 -13.80 9.91 -2.00
C LEU A 597 -14.42 10.70 -3.16
N THR A 598 -15.24 11.72 -2.87
CA THR A 598 -15.72 12.64 -3.89
C THR A 598 -14.64 13.61 -4.37
N ALA A 599 -13.52 13.74 -3.62
CA ALA A 599 -12.40 14.60 -3.97
C ALA A 599 -11.08 13.92 -3.57
N ILE A 600 -10.67 12.90 -4.30
CA ILE A 600 -9.39 12.21 -4.06
C ILE A 600 -8.25 13.08 -4.57
N ASP A 601 -7.25 13.28 -3.71
CA ASP A 601 -6.06 14.06 -4.02
C ASP A 601 -6.41 15.46 -4.58
N SER A 602 -7.38 16.13 -3.95
CA SER A 602 -7.88 17.44 -4.34
C SER A 602 -8.48 17.52 -5.76
N THR A 603 -8.79 16.37 -6.36
CA THR A 603 -9.44 16.28 -7.67
C THR A 603 -10.80 15.63 -7.50
N THR A 604 -11.89 16.39 -7.75
CA THR A 604 -13.22 15.83 -7.64
C THR A 604 -13.45 14.76 -8.70
N ILE A 605 -14.32 13.82 -8.38
CA ILE A 605 -14.67 12.75 -9.31
C ILE A 605 -15.33 13.30 -10.58
N PHE A 606 -16.05 14.40 -10.48
CA PHE A 606 -16.61 15.10 -11.64
C PHE A 606 -15.53 15.57 -12.61
N ASN A 607 -14.39 16.00 -12.08
CA ASN A 607 -13.26 16.47 -12.88
C ASN A 607 -12.44 15.33 -13.45
N SER A 608 -12.17 14.34 -12.63
CA SER A 608 -11.32 13.23 -13.04
C SER A 608 -12.01 12.25 -13.99
N ASN A 609 -13.34 12.16 -13.91
CA ASN A 609 -14.17 11.29 -14.73
C ASN A 609 -15.23 12.13 -15.49
N HIS A 610 -14.78 13.18 -16.15
CA HIS A 610 -15.62 14.23 -16.74
C HIS A 610 -16.57 13.73 -17.81
N LEU A 611 -16.20 12.73 -18.63
CA LEU A 611 -17.10 12.16 -19.64
C LEU A 611 -18.23 11.35 -19.00
N ILE A 612 -17.93 10.56 -17.98
CA ILE A 612 -18.92 9.78 -17.23
C ILE A 612 -19.87 10.74 -16.50
N SER A 613 -19.30 11.71 -15.80
CA SER A 613 -20.07 12.71 -15.05
C SER A 613 -20.96 13.54 -15.98
N GLY A 614 -20.44 13.98 -17.13
CA GLY A 614 -21.22 14.71 -18.13
C GLY A 614 -22.42 13.91 -18.67
N TYR A 615 -22.22 12.61 -18.95
CA TYR A 615 -23.31 11.72 -19.35
C TYR A 615 -24.36 11.59 -18.24
N VAL A 616 -23.93 11.32 -17.00
CA VAL A 616 -24.88 11.16 -15.87
C VAL A 616 -25.64 12.45 -15.61
N LEU A 617 -24.97 13.60 -15.60
CA LEU A 617 -25.63 14.92 -15.41
C LEU A 617 -26.66 15.24 -16.48
N SER A 618 -26.52 14.72 -17.69
CA SER A 618 -27.46 14.92 -18.79
C SER A 618 -28.61 13.90 -18.84
N THR A 619 -28.46 12.75 -18.16
CA THR A 619 -29.35 11.59 -18.33
C THR A 619 -30.05 11.20 -17.03
N TYR A 620 -29.56 11.64 -15.89
CA TYR A 620 -30.12 11.35 -14.57
C TYR A 620 -30.51 12.65 -13.88
N LYS A 621 -31.50 12.58 -12.99
CA LYS A 621 -31.94 13.68 -12.16
C LYS A 621 -31.83 13.36 -10.67
N PRO A 622 -31.58 14.34 -9.80
CA PRO A 622 -31.60 14.16 -8.35
C PRO A 622 -32.91 13.51 -7.90
N PHE A 623 -32.82 12.45 -7.11
CA PHE A 623 -33.98 11.69 -6.65
C PHE A 623 -34.15 11.76 -5.13
N MET A 624 -33.11 11.36 -4.37
CA MET A 624 -33.19 11.25 -2.93
C MET A 624 -31.82 11.45 -2.28
N GLU A 625 -31.83 12.09 -1.11
CA GLU A 625 -30.64 12.22 -0.26
C GLU A 625 -30.87 11.55 1.08
N ILE A 626 -29.94 10.66 1.50
CA ILE A 626 -30.01 9.91 2.76
C ILE A 626 -28.62 9.81 3.34
N GLU A 627 -28.37 10.31 4.57
CA GLU A 627 -27.07 10.26 5.23
C GLU A 627 -25.92 10.80 4.34
N ASN A 628 -26.16 11.92 3.67
CA ASN A 628 -25.27 12.54 2.67
C ASN A 628 -25.04 11.69 1.40
N GLN A 629 -25.69 10.55 1.25
CA GLN A 629 -25.68 9.77 0.01
C GLN A 629 -26.69 10.36 -0.96
N TRP A 630 -26.22 10.78 -2.13
CA TRP A 630 -27.05 11.48 -3.10
C TRP A 630 -27.38 10.57 -4.29
N PHE A 631 -28.60 10.01 -4.28
CA PHE A 631 -29.13 9.14 -5.33
C PHE A 631 -29.77 9.93 -6.44
N TRP A 632 -29.48 9.51 -7.67
CA TRP A 632 -30.05 10.07 -8.89
C TRP A 632 -30.76 8.97 -9.66
N LYS A 633 -31.89 9.33 -10.29
CA LYS A 633 -32.74 8.43 -11.06
C LYS A 633 -32.57 8.67 -12.55
N TYR A 634 -32.56 7.62 -13.35
CA TYR A 634 -32.53 7.67 -14.80
C TYR A 634 -33.76 8.44 -15.31
N ASP A 635 -33.56 9.52 -16.05
CA ASP A 635 -34.58 10.35 -16.61
C ASP A 635 -34.06 11.13 -17.82
N THR A 636 -34.54 10.74 -18.99
CA THR A 636 -34.15 11.35 -20.28
C THR A 636 -35.05 12.51 -20.73
N THR A 637 -36.01 12.95 -19.91
CA THR A 637 -36.93 14.04 -20.31
C THR A 637 -36.24 15.38 -20.46
N GLY A 638 -34.96 15.46 -20.06
CA GLY A 638 -34.21 16.71 -20.12
C GLY A 638 -34.61 17.71 -19.04
N PHE A 639 -34.02 18.89 -19.10
CA PHE A 639 -34.38 20.02 -18.24
C PHE A 639 -35.06 21.10 -19.04
N VAL A 640 -36.03 21.77 -18.43
CA VAL A 640 -36.61 23.00 -18.96
C VAL A 640 -35.71 24.17 -18.55
N PHE A 641 -35.16 24.88 -19.52
CA PHE A 641 -34.31 26.05 -19.27
C PHE A 641 -35.22 27.31 -19.18
N GLU A 642 -35.20 27.92 -18.03
CA GLU A 642 -35.96 29.13 -17.75
C GLU A 642 -35.18 30.41 -18.14
N ASN A 643 -35.86 31.49 -18.40
CA ASN A 643 -35.25 32.78 -18.71
C ASN A 643 -35.08 33.68 -17.48
N THR A 644 -35.81 33.35 -16.39
CA THR A 644 -35.80 34.15 -15.15
C THR A 644 -34.48 33.98 -14.42
N ASN A 645 -33.71 35.04 -14.34
CA ASN A 645 -32.43 35.02 -13.64
C ASN A 645 -32.62 35.00 -12.11
N ARG A 646 -32.04 34.01 -11.42
CA ARG A 646 -32.14 33.79 -9.98
C ARG A 646 -30.87 34.17 -9.21
N GLY A 647 -29.88 34.75 -9.84
CA GLY A 647 -28.64 35.11 -9.17
C GLY A 647 -27.69 35.92 -10.02
N SER A 648 -26.51 36.18 -9.49
CA SER A 648 -25.46 36.85 -10.21
C SER A 648 -24.14 36.12 -10.06
N LEU A 649 -23.35 36.13 -11.11
CA LEU A 649 -21.94 35.73 -11.07
C LEU A 649 -21.14 36.91 -10.53
N LEU A 650 -20.37 36.71 -9.47
CA LEU A 650 -19.50 37.72 -8.90
C LEU A 650 -18.07 37.59 -9.39
N ASN A 651 -17.63 36.36 -9.57
CA ASN A 651 -16.21 36.09 -9.82
C ASN A 651 -15.96 34.86 -10.69
N ALA A 652 -14.98 34.97 -11.58
CA ALA A 652 -14.44 33.86 -12.37
C ALA A 652 -12.90 33.94 -12.31
N GLU A 653 -12.30 33.15 -11.42
CA GLU A 653 -10.87 33.23 -11.14
C GLU A 653 -10.15 31.93 -11.51
N LEU A 654 -8.98 32.08 -12.12
CA LEU A 654 -8.03 30.98 -12.29
C LEU A 654 -7.34 30.73 -10.95
N GLN A 655 -7.48 29.52 -10.42
CA GLN A 655 -6.93 29.12 -9.13
C GLN A 655 -5.86 28.01 -9.26
N GLY A 656 -5.11 27.83 -8.18
CA GLY A 656 -4.03 26.86 -8.09
C GLY A 656 -2.66 27.40 -8.47
N THR A 657 -1.59 26.71 -8.06
CA THR A 657 -0.19 27.12 -8.26
C THR A 657 0.19 27.29 -9.72
N LYS A 658 -0.52 26.62 -10.66
CA LYS A 658 -0.33 26.71 -12.11
C LYS A 658 -1.58 27.23 -12.85
N LYS A 659 -2.56 27.82 -12.13
CA LYS A 659 -3.79 28.38 -12.69
C LYS A 659 -4.56 27.42 -13.60
N ARG A 660 -4.66 26.15 -13.18
CA ARG A 660 -5.31 25.09 -13.96
C ARG A 660 -6.76 24.79 -13.59
N ASP A 661 -7.27 25.47 -12.56
CA ASP A 661 -8.66 25.40 -12.14
C ASP A 661 -9.32 26.76 -12.27
N ILE A 662 -10.58 26.73 -12.61
CA ILE A 662 -11.45 27.90 -12.65
C ILE A 662 -12.43 27.78 -11.51
N ARG A 663 -12.44 28.75 -10.62
CA ARG A 663 -13.49 28.93 -9.63
C ARG A 663 -14.49 29.94 -10.16
N LEU A 664 -15.72 29.49 -10.32
CA LEU A 664 -16.88 30.37 -10.55
C LEU A 664 -17.60 30.51 -9.23
N SER A 665 -17.94 31.74 -8.85
CA SER A 665 -18.73 32.02 -7.64
C SER A 665 -19.66 33.18 -7.83
N GLY A 666 -20.77 33.17 -7.08
CA GLY A 666 -21.78 34.20 -7.19
C GLY A 666 -22.76 34.20 -6.02
N VAL A 667 -23.76 35.04 -6.10
CA VAL A 667 -24.83 35.15 -5.12
C VAL A 667 -26.16 34.75 -5.74
N LEU A 668 -27.08 34.25 -4.90
CA LEU A 668 -28.45 33.96 -5.24
C LEU A 668 -29.34 35.15 -4.82
N ASN A 669 -30.23 35.54 -5.71
CA ASN A 669 -31.28 36.50 -5.42
C ASN A 669 -32.53 35.71 -5.01
N ASP A 670 -33.20 36.15 -3.96
CA ASP A 670 -34.47 35.60 -3.49
C ASP A 670 -34.47 34.07 -3.23
N TYR A 671 -33.35 33.57 -2.77
CA TYR A 671 -33.21 32.13 -2.43
C TYR A 671 -33.80 31.83 -1.05
N SER A 672 -34.76 30.92 -1.01
CA SER A 672 -35.38 30.42 0.22
C SER A 672 -34.99 28.94 0.45
N PRO A 673 -34.23 28.62 1.49
CA PRO A 673 -33.96 27.22 1.85
C PRO A 673 -35.25 26.46 2.12
N GLY A 674 -35.44 25.32 1.45
CA GLY A 674 -36.64 24.50 1.55
C GLY A 674 -37.66 24.76 0.45
N GLU A 675 -37.64 25.91 -0.25
CA GLU A 675 -38.47 26.18 -1.42
C GLU A 675 -37.73 25.89 -2.74
N GLU A 676 -36.40 25.93 -2.73
CA GLU A 676 -35.57 25.67 -3.89
C GLU A 676 -34.56 24.55 -3.62
N ASN A 677 -34.15 23.85 -4.67
CA ASN A 677 -33.10 22.85 -4.60
C ASN A 677 -31.76 23.57 -4.47
N SER A 678 -30.89 23.12 -3.56
CA SER A 678 -29.55 23.69 -3.35
C SER A 678 -28.50 23.15 -4.33
N VAL A 679 -28.88 22.88 -5.58
CA VAL A 679 -28.03 22.25 -6.60
C VAL A 679 -27.74 23.24 -7.72
N VAL A 680 -26.47 23.49 -7.95
CA VAL A 680 -25.97 24.36 -9.00
C VAL A 680 -25.29 23.53 -10.09
N TYR A 681 -25.71 23.70 -11.32
CA TYR A 681 -25.13 23.08 -12.51
C TYR A 681 -24.27 24.08 -13.27
N LEU A 682 -23.25 23.53 -13.92
CA LEU A 682 -22.43 24.27 -14.89
C LEU A 682 -22.49 23.56 -16.24
N SER A 683 -22.78 24.33 -17.28
CA SER A 683 -22.84 23.83 -18.66
C SER A 683 -21.97 24.65 -19.61
N LEU A 684 -21.61 24.03 -20.74
CA LEU A 684 -21.06 24.69 -21.92
C LEU A 684 -22.25 25.22 -22.75
N ASP A 685 -22.26 26.53 -23.06
CA ASP A 685 -23.40 27.22 -23.67
C ASP A 685 -23.79 26.66 -25.05
N LYS A 686 -22.81 26.30 -25.87
CA LYS A 686 -23.05 25.83 -27.25
C LYS A 686 -24.01 24.65 -27.38
N ASN A 687 -24.03 23.75 -26.40
CA ASN A 687 -24.83 22.51 -26.44
C ASN A 687 -25.60 22.26 -25.13
N ASN A 688 -25.57 23.19 -24.18
CA ASN A 688 -26.01 22.99 -22.78
C ASN A 688 -25.47 21.69 -22.15
N ALA A 689 -24.26 21.27 -22.58
CA ALA A 689 -23.60 20.06 -22.06
C ALA A 689 -23.15 20.35 -20.63
N PHE A 690 -23.70 19.62 -19.66
CA PHE A 690 -23.28 19.74 -18.25
C PHE A 690 -21.88 19.18 -18.04
N ILE A 691 -21.07 19.96 -17.33
CA ILE A 691 -19.66 19.60 -17.05
C ILE A 691 -19.34 19.53 -15.56
N ALA A 692 -20.18 20.10 -14.71
CA ALA A 692 -20.03 20.02 -13.26
C ALA A 692 -21.35 20.28 -12.55
N VAL A 693 -21.44 19.81 -11.31
CA VAL A 693 -22.54 20.07 -10.38
C VAL A 693 -21.99 20.29 -8.97
N LYS A 694 -22.63 21.17 -8.24
CA LYS A 694 -22.35 21.43 -6.82
C LYS A 694 -23.62 21.31 -6.03
N ARG A 695 -23.57 20.56 -4.92
CA ARG A 695 -24.64 20.55 -3.92
C ARG A 695 -24.22 21.45 -2.75
N GLY A 696 -25.22 22.13 -2.19
CA GLY A 696 -25.03 23.02 -1.06
C GLY A 696 -24.71 24.44 -1.49
N ILE A 697 -25.50 25.34 -0.92
CA ILE A 697 -25.42 26.80 -1.05
C ILE A 697 -25.12 27.29 0.36
N GLU A 698 -24.08 28.09 0.49
CA GLU A 698 -23.60 28.58 1.79
C GLU A 698 -24.18 29.99 2.06
N ARG A 699 -24.31 30.34 3.34
CA ARG A 699 -24.72 31.69 3.73
C ARG A 699 -23.48 32.43 4.25
N GLU A 700 -23.06 33.42 3.48
CA GLU A 700 -21.94 34.31 3.84
C GLU A 700 -22.41 35.75 3.93
N SER A 701 -22.11 36.41 5.07
CA SER A 701 -22.46 37.83 5.28
C SER A 701 -23.92 38.17 4.99
N GLY A 702 -24.82 37.25 5.32
CA GLY A 702 -26.28 37.44 5.09
C GLY A 702 -26.77 37.11 3.69
N LYS A 703 -25.90 36.83 2.74
CA LYS A 703 -26.23 36.45 1.34
C LYS A 703 -26.04 34.96 1.12
N TRP A 704 -26.84 34.40 0.23
CA TRP A 704 -26.65 33.04 -0.22
C TRP A 704 -25.64 33.00 -1.36
N VAL A 705 -24.53 32.25 -1.16
CA VAL A 705 -23.43 32.18 -2.09
C VAL A 705 -23.26 30.76 -2.63
N TRP A 706 -22.83 30.68 -3.87
CA TRP A 706 -22.47 29.44 -4.50
C TRP A 706 -21.05 29.51 -5.10
N SER A 707 -20.36 28.39 -5.18
CA SER A 707 -19.11 28.29 -5.91
C SER A 707 -18.99 26.92 -6.55
N ILE A 708 -18.43 26.86 -7.76
CA ILE A 708 -18.17 25.64 -8.50
C ILE A 708 -16.77 25.69 -9.11
N TYR A 709 -16.08 24.55 -9.13
CA TYR A 709 -14.72 24.45 -9.62
C TYR A 709 -14.70 23.60 -10.89
N VAL A 710 -13.92 24.03 -11.88
CA VAL A 710 -13.75 23.34 -13.16
C VAL A 710 -12.27 23.30 -13.54
N PRO A 711 -11.67 22.14 -13.80
CA PRO A 711 -10.35 22.08 -14.39
C PRO A 711 -10.32 22.63 -15.80
N THR A 712 -9.30 23.41 -16.14
CA THR A 712 -9.10 23.87 -17.53
C THR A 712 -8.93 22.72 -18.50
N ALA A 713 -8.44 21.57 -18.05
CA ALA A 713 -8.20 20.38 -18.86
C ALA A 713 -9.46 19.77 -19.51
N ILE A 714 -10.66 20.04 -18.95
CA ILE A 714 -11.92 19.59 -19.55
C ILE A 714 -12.55 20.60 -20.50
N LEU A 715 -11.93 21.77 -20.65
CA LEU A 715 -12.36 22.82 -21.57
C LEU A 715 -11.56 22.75 -22.85
N SER A 716 -12.19 23.14 -23.96
CA SER A 716 -11.52 23.18 -25.27
C SER A 716 -10.51 24.33 -25.33
N THR A 717 -9.41 24.13 -26.07
CA THR A 717 -8.53 25.25 -26.45
C THR A 717 -9.33 26.29 -27.22
N GLY A 718 -9.13 27.56 -26.91
CA GLY A 718 -9.87 28.66 -27.48
C GLY A 718 -10.99 29.16 -26.57
N GLU A 719 -12.05 29.70 -27.15
CA GLU A 719 -13.16 30.33 -26.42
C GLU A 719 -14.17 29.30 -25.92
N ASN A 720 -14.43 29.32 -24.61
CA ASN A 720 -15.46 28.55 -23.93
C ASN A 720 -16.47 29.48 -23.31
N LEU A 721 -17.73 29.21 -23.60
CA LEU A 721 -18.89 29.93 -23.01
C LEU A 721 -19.51 29.07 -21.94
N LEU A 722 -19.44 29.51 -20.70
CA LEU A 722 -19.95 28.79 -19.52
C LEU A 722 -21.23 29.43 -19.00
N LYS A 723 -22.24 28.62 -18.71
CA LYS A 723 -23.46 29.02 -18.05
C LYS A 723 -23.67 28.29 -16.73
N VAL A 724 -24.12 29.01 -15.73
CA VAL A 724 -24.43 28.48 -14.41
C VAL A 724 -25.91 28.47 -14.19
N TRP A 725 -26.43 27.39 -13.59
CA TRP A 725 -27.86 27.17 -13.44
C TRP A 725 -28.17 26.71 -12.02
N LEU A 726 -29.30 27.19 -11.48
CA LEU A 726 -29.90 26.70 -10.25
C LEU A 726 -31.04 25.73 -10.60
N LEU A 727 -31.01 24.53 -10.00
CA LEU A 727 -32.06 23.54 -10.15
C LEU A 727 -33.32 23.94 -9.35
N SER A 728 -34.51 23.85 -9.95
CA SER A 728 -35.77 23.99 -9.24
C SER A 728 -35.99 22.89 -8.22
N LYS A 729 -36.86 23.12 -7.24
CA LYS A 729 -37.24 22.12 -6.24
C LYS A 729 -37.84 20.86 -6.87
N SER A 730 -38.60 21.01 -7.94
CA SER A 730 -39.16 19.86 -8.68
C SER A 730 -38.10 19.00 -9.39
N GLY A 731 -36.90 19.52 -9.56
CA GLY A 731 -35.82 18.82 -10.29
C GLY A 731 -35.96 18.89 -11.81
N GLU A 732 -36.89 19.68 -12.34
CA GLU A 732 -37.23 19.72 -13.78
C GLU A 732 -36.74 20.99 -14.49
N ARG A 733 -36.60 22.09 -13.75
CA ARG A 733 -36.32 23.43 -14.32
C ARG A 733 -34.94 23.93 -13.87
N LEU A 734 -34.25 24.59 -14.77
CA LEU A 734 -32.98 25.25 -14.53
C LEU A 734 -33.10 26.76 -14.74
N TYR A 735 -32.78 27.52 -13.71
CA TYR A 735 -32.78 28.97 -13.71
C TYR A 735 -31.36 29.50 -13.88
N PRO A 736 -31.08 30.45 -14.79
CA PRO A 736 -29.74 30.98 -14.96
C PRO A 736 -29.30 31.78 -13.73
N LEU A 737 -27.99 31.64 -13.41
CA LEU A 737 -27.32 32.38 -12.34
C LEU A 737 -26.34 33.37 -12.96
N GLY A 738 -26.82 34.52 -13.37
CA GLY A 738 -26.02 35.54 -14.02
C GLY A 738 -25.90 35.39 -15.54
N SER A 739 -24.96 36.15 -16.11
CA SER A 739 -24.67 36.13 -17.55
C SER A 739 -23.68 34.97 -17.89
N THR A 740 -23.68 34.62 -19.17
CA THR A 740 -22.67 33.65 -19.71
C THR A 740 -21.23 34.15 -19.48
N VAL A 741 -20.38 33.28 -18.98
CA VAL A 741 -18.98 33.56 -18.76
C VAL A 741 -18.19 33.17 -19.98
N LYS A 742 -17.41 34.10 -20.51
CA LYS A 742 -16.49 33.86 -21.64
C LYS A 742 -15.08 33.62 -21.10
N LEU A 743 -14.55 32.43 -21.37
CA LEU A 743 -13.21 32.05 -20.97
C LEU A 743 -12.39 31.62 -22.20
N THR A 744 -11.18 32.16 -22.32
CA THR A 744 -10.25 31.76 -23.36
C THR A 744 -9.15 30.87 -22.75
N ILE A 745 -9.09 29.63 -23.19
CA ILE A 745 -8.05 28.68 -22.81
C ILE A 745 -6.98 28.73 -23.90
N LYS A 746 -5.74 29.07 -23.49
CA LYS A 746 -4.59 29.18 -24.37
C LYS A 746 -3.90 27.83 -24.61
#